data_20c8ee02626d3da27c606f789bf82f9d
#
_entry.id   20c8ee02626d3da27c606f789bf82f9d
#
_cell.length_a   1.000
_cell.length_b   1.000
_cell.length_c   1.000
_cell.angle_alpha   90.00
_cell.angle_beta   90.00
_cell.angle_gamma   90.00
#
_symmetry.space_group_name_H-M   'P 1'
#
loop_
_entity.id
_entity.type
_entity.pdbx_description
1 polymer ?
#
loop_
_entity_poly.entity_id
_entity_poly.type
_entity_poly.pdbx_seq_one_letter_code
_entity_poly.pdbx_strand_id
1 'polypeptide(L)'
;MPNHKILALDNLSLQEMDPDAELIPLMTPEDEEEMNNEELPEDIAILPLRNTVLFPGVVIPITAGRDKSIKLINDANAKGKIIGVVAQIDENEEDPSPKDVHHIGTVARIMRVLKMPDGNTTVILQGKKRFEIESFTQEEPYLKAKIKAVDEERPKKKDVEFKAIIESIKELAIEIIRESPNIPTEATFAIKNIESEPFLINFVSSNMNLSVEEKQQLLAIKNLKDRALETLRYMNLELQKLEVRNDIQSKVRFDLDQQQREYFLQQQMKTIQEELGGVSYEAEIEEMRAKGLKKKWNQETGKHFEKELSKLQRTNPNSPDFGIQRNYIELFLELPWNEFSKDKFDLKRAQKILDRDHYGLEDVKQRIIEHLAVLKLRNDMKSPILCLYGPPGVGKTSIGKSIAEALGREYIRMSLGGLRDEAEIRGHRKTYIGAMPGRILQNIKKAKTSNPVFVLDEIDKLSISNTGDPSSALLEVLDPEQNKEFHDNFLELGYDLSKVMFIATANNVSSIQPALRDRMEMIEMTGYTIEEKIEIAKTHLLPKQLKEHGLSAKDLQIGKKQLEKIVVGYTRESGVRGLEKKIAQVVRHAAKSIAMEEPYNLKTTDEDILAVLKSPRMERDKYESNEVAGVVTGLAWTSVGGDILFIESLVSKGKGTMTMTGNLGTVMKESVTIALEYIRANAEDLGINPEILNNHNIHIHVPEGATPKDGPSAGIAMLTSMVSSFTQKRIKKNIAMTGEITLRGKVLPVGGIKEKILAAKRANIKEIILCKENKRDIEEIKASYIEGLTFHYVDRMSEVLAIAITDQDVKNPKNFTSTKV
;
A
#
# COMPACT_ATOMS: atom_id res chain seq x y z
N MET A 1 -37.27 -26.49 -36.44
CA MET A 1 -35.82 -26.71 -36.43
C MET A 1 -35.21 -25.60 -35.57
N PRO A 2 -34.59 -25.91 -34.43
CA PRO A 2 -34.00 -24.90 -33.59
C PRO A 2 -32.67 -24.40 -34.16
N ASN A 3 -32.48 -23.09 -34.13
CA ASN A 3 -31.27 -22.41 -34.59
C ASN A 3 -30.09 -22.72 -33.65
N HIS A 4 -29.22 -23.64 -34.02
CA HIS A 4 -27.94 -23.85 -33.32
C HIS A 4 -26.95 -22.72 -33.61
N LYS A 5 -26.45 -22.05 -32.58
CA LYS A 5 -25.41 -21.01 -32.65
C LYS A 5 -24.04 -21.64 -32.40
N ILE A 6 -23.05 -21.15 -33.11
CA ILE A 6 -21.81 -21.84 -33.48
C ILE A 6 -20.54 -21.10 -33.01
N LEU A 7 -19.55 -21.80 -32.49
CA LEU A 7 -18.23 -21.32 -32.05
C LEU A 7 -17.10 -22.06 -32.75
N ALA A 8 -16.09 -21.28 -33.20
CA ALA A 8 -14.84 -21.81 -33.75
C ALA A 8 -13.77 -21.93 -32.64
N LEU A 9 -13.08 -23.04 -32.58
CA LEU A 9 -11.96 -23.33 -31.71
C LEU A 9 -10.65 -23.05 -32.43
N ASP A 10 -10.00 -21.91 -32.13
CA ASP A 10 -8.66 -21.58 -32.60
C ASP A 10 -7.62 -21.90 -31.52
N ASN A 11 -6.99 -23.07 -31.66
CA ASN A 11 -5.60 -23.35 -31.30
C ASN A 11 -5.07 -24.65 -31.96
N LEU A 12 -5.69 -25.06 -33.06
CA LEU A 12 -5.09 -26.01 -33.99
C LEU A 12 -4.82 -25.28 -35.28
N SER A 13 -3.60 -25.40 -35.83
CA SER A 13 -3.24 -24.90 -37.14
C SER A 13 -4.16 -25.50 -38.21
N LEU A 14 -5.30 -24.85 -38.44
CA LEU A 14 -6.38 -25.24 -39.33
C LEU A 14 -6.09 -24.88 -40.80
N GLN A 15 -4.80 -24.94 -41.24
CA GLN A 15 -4.49 -24.74 -42.65
C GLN A 15 -4.78 -25.97 -43.52
N GLU A 16 -5.24 -27.09 -42.97
CA GLU A 16 -5.56 -28.31 -43.72
C GLU A 16 -6.92 -28.96 -43.37
N MET A 17 -7.92 -28.19 -42.92
CA MET A 17 -9.27 -28.78 -42.68
C MET A 17 -10.29 -28.27 -43.70
N ASP A 18 -11.03 -29.28 -44.21
CA ASP A 18 -12.13 -29.22 -45.16
C ASP A 18 -13.17 -28.10 -44.90
N PRO A 19 -13.72 -27.43 -45.93
CA PRO A 19 -14.71 -26.35 -45.77
C PRO A 19 -16.02 -26.76 -45.07
N ASP A 20 -16.26 -28.02 -44.77
CA ASP A 20 -17.44 -28.58 -44.09
C ASP A 20 -17.21 -28.90 -42.62
N ALA A 21 -16.32 -28.23 -41.89
CA ALA A 21 -16.15 -28.43 -40.45
C ALA A 21 -17.43 -28.05 -39.71
N GLU A 22 -18.18 -29.07 -39.24
CA GLU A 22 -19.35 -28.92 -38.36
C GLU A 22 -18.96 -28.20 -37.08
N LEU A 23 -19.56 -27.07 -36.89
CA LEU A 23 -19.39 -26.18 -35.76
C LEU A 23 -20.03 -26.81 -34.49
N ILE A 24 -19.36 -26.74 -33.36
CA ILE A 24 -19.79 -27.39 -32.10
C ILE A 24 -20.98 -26.61 -31.50
N PRO A 25 -22.15 -27.24 -31.27
CA PRO A 25 -23.32 -26.58 -30.71
C PRO A 25 -23.11 -26.16 -29.25
N LEU A 26 -23.57 -24.97 -28.89
CA LEU A 26 -23.67 -24.54 -27.50
C LEU A 26 -24.75 -25.35 -26.78
N MET A 27 -24.43 -25.82 -25.57
CA MET A 27 -25.34 -26.63 -24.77
C MET A 27 -26.52 -25.80 -24.28
N THR A 28 -27.74 -26.29 -24.53
CA THR A 28 -28.98 -25.71 -24.01
C THR A 28 -29.31 -26.27 -22.62
N PRO A 29 -30.18 -25.62 -21.83
CA PRO A 29 -30.63 -26.19 -20.55
C PRO A 29 -31.33 -27.56 -20.70
N GLU A 30 -31.98 -27.80 -21.82
CA GLU A 30 -32.61 -29.08 -22.14
C GLU A 30 -31.57 -30.18 -22.39
N ASP A 31 -30.53 -29.90 -23.16
CA ASP A 31 -29.39 -30.83 -23.38
C ASP A 31 -28.70 -31.18 -22.06
N GLU A 32 -28.62 -30.20 -21.14
CA GLU A 32 -28.04 -30.42 -19.80
C GLU A 32 -28.93 -31.35 -18.95
N GLU A 33 -30.24 -31.17 -18.96
CA GLU A 33 -31.16 -32.06 -18.25
C GLU A 33 -31.08 -33.48 -18.77
N GLU A 34 -31.07 -33.71 -20.09
CA GLU A 34 -30.87 -35.01 -20.69
C GLU A 34 -29.55 -35.64 -20.26
N MET A 35 -28.47 -34.89 -20.25
CA MET A 35 -27.15 -35.33 -19.82
C MET A 35 -27.10 -35.73 -18.35
N ASN A 36 -27.81 -35.01 -17.48
CA ASN A 36 -27.86 -35.27 -16.05
C ASN A 36 -28.71 -36.52 -15.70
N ASN A 37 -29.66 -36.91 -16.57
CA ASN A 37 -30.53 -38.03 -16.39
C ASN A 37 -29.93 -39.35 -16.96
N GLU A 38 -28.84 -39.27 -17.72
CA GLU A 38 -28.13 -40.47 -18.24
C GLU A 38 -27.56 -41.32 -17.07
N GLU A 39 -27.88 -42.63 -17.08
CA GLU A 39 -27.31 -43.57 -16.10
C GLU A 39 -25.85 -43.82 -16.40
N LEU A 40 -25.00 -43.73 -15.36
CA LEU A 40 -23.58 -44.00 -15.49
C LEU A 40 -23.28 -45.49 -15.36
N PRO A 41 -22.36 -46.08 -16.18
CA PRO A 41 -21.91 -47.45 -16.00
C PRO A 41 -21.14 -47.57 -14.65
N GLU A 42 -21.37 -48.67 -13.94
CA GLU A 42 -20.68 -48.93 -12.66
C GLU A 42 -19.16 -49.13 -12.81
N ASP A 43 -18.70 -49.67 -13.94
CA ASP A 43 -17.29 -49.91 -14.27
C ASP A 43 -16.95 -49.26 -15.61
N ILE A 44 -15.93 -48.39 -15.61
CA ILE A 44 -15.58 -47.56 -16.78
C ILE A 44 -14.07 -47.56 -17.03
N ALA A 45 -13.69 -47.50 -18.30
CA ALA A 45 -12.31 -47.32 -18.71
C ALA A 45 -11.83 -45.87 -18.42
N ILE A 46 -10.71 -45.69 -17.76
CA ILE A 46 -10.19 -44.40 -17.31
C ILE A 46 -9.05 -43.95 -18.22
N LEU A 47 -9.24 -42.80 -18.86
CA LEU A 47 -8.23 -42.14 -19.69
C LEU A 47 -7.55 -41.03 -18.87
N PRO A 48 -6.25 -41.17 -18.50
CA PRO A 48 -5.51 -40.13 -17.85
C PRO A 48 -5.13 -38.99 -18.82
N LEU A 49 -5.39 -37.72 -18.44
CA LEU A 49 -4.98 -36.54 -19.18
C LEU A 49 -3.77 -35.90 -18.52
N ARG A 50 -2.78 -35.46 -19.30
CA ARG A 50 -1.51 -34.86 -18.82
C ARG A 50 -1.67 -33.43 -18.32
N ASN A 51 -2.17 -32.59 -19.20
CA ASN A 51 -2.06 -31.11 -19.08
C ASN A 51 -3.42 -30.40 -19.21
N THR A 52 -4.51 -31.12 -19.03
CA THR A 52 -5.85 -30.53 -19.07
C THR A 52 -6.83 -31.28 -18.19
N VAL A 53 -7.93 -30.61 -17.84
CA VAL A 53 -9.06 -31.17 -17.07
C VAL A 53 -10.31 -31.04 -17.94
N LEU A 54 -11.08 -32.13 -18.07
CA LEU A 54 -12.32 -32.11 -18.80
C LEU A 54 -13.47 -31.72 -17.86
N PHE A 55 -14.20 -30.67 -18.19
CA PHE A 55 -15.38 -30.24 -17.44
C PHE A 55 -16.66 -30.75 -18.11
N PRO A 56 -17.77 -30.99 -17.34
CA PRO A 56 -19.07 -31.32 -17.90
C PRO A 56 -19.58 -30.35 -18.93
N GLY A 57 -20.11 -30.81 -20.02
CA GLY A 57 -20.62 -30.03 -21.14
C GLY A 57 -19.54 -29.58 -22.13
N VAL A 58 -18.29 -29.48 -21.72
CA VAL A 58 -17.21 -28.96 -22.56
C VAL A 58 -16.73 -30.01 -23.54
N VAL A 59 -16.38 -29.57 -24.75
CA VAL A 59 -15.80 -30.43 -25.79
C VAL A 59 -14.34 -30.05 -25.98
N ILE A 60 -13.45 -31.04 -25.87
CA ILE A 60 -12.02 -30.84 -26.05
C ILE A 60 -11.41 -31.86 -27.00
N PRO A 61 -10.47 -31.49 -27.87
CA PRO A 61 -9.64 -32.42 -28.61
C PRO A 61 -8.49 -32.90 -27.72
N ILE A 62 -8.24 -34.19 -27.66
CA ILE A 62 -7.15 -34.82 -26.92
C ILE A 62 -6.32 -35.66 -27.85
N THR A 63 -5.03 -35.44 -27.90
CA THR A 63 -4.10 -36.26 -28.67
C THR A 63 -3.47 -37.32 -27.74
N ALA A 64 -3.77 -38.60 -28.03
CA ALA A 64 -3.24 -39.76 -27.34
C ALA A 64 -2.04 -40.31 -28.11
N GLY A 65 -0.87 -40.31 -27.49
CA GLY A 65 0.36 -40.88 -28.02
C GLY A 65 0.78 -42.20 -27.36
N ARG A 66 0.12 -42.57 -26.21
CA ARG A 66 0.44 -43.79 -25.47
C ARG A 66 -0.34 -44.97 -26.00
N ASP A 67 0.33 -46.12 -26.18
CA ASP A 67 -0.30 -47.35 -26.67
C ASP A 67 -1.51 -47.78 -25.82
N LYS A 68 -1.43 -47.65 -24.48
CA LYS A 68 -2.54 -47.97 -23.55
C LYS A 68 -3.74 -47.06 -23.78
N SER A 69 -3.52 -45.77 -23.97
CA SER A 69 -4.55 -44.75 -24.25
C SER A 69 -5.19 -44.94 -25.62
N ILE A 70 -4.38 -45.22 -26.65
CA ILE A 70 -4.85 -45.50 -28.00
C ILE A 70 -5.71 -46.77 -28.02
N LYS A 71 -5.30 -47.82 -27.32
CA LYS A 71 -6.06 -49.05 -27.16
C LYS A 71 -7.39 -48.83 -26.45
N LEU A 72 -7.37 -48.07 -25.35
CA LEU A 72 -8.57 -47.70 -24.61
C LEU A 72 -9.56 -46.95 -25.53
N ILE A 73 -9.10 -45.95 -26.27
CA ILE A 73 -9.95 -45.14 -27.16
C ILE A 73 -10.58 -46.03 -28.25
N ASN A 74 -9.80 -46.90 -28.87
CA ASN A 74 -10.29 -47.82 -29.90
C ASN A 74 -11.32 -48.80 -29.36
N ASP A 75 -11.06 -49.40 -28.20
CA ASP A 75 -11.97 -50.37 -27.54
C ASP A 75 -13.26 -49.69 -27.11
N ALA A 76 -13.17 -48.48 -26.52
CA ALA A 76 -14.34 -47.72 -26.11
C ALA A 76 -15.15 -47.22 -27.31
N ASN A 77 -14.50 -46.77 -28.39
CA ASN A 77 -15.21 -46.33 -29.62
C ASN A 77 -16.01 -47.45 -30.26
N ALA A 78 -15.57 -48.73 -30.08
CA ALA A 78 -16.28 -49.93 -30.58
C ALA A 78 -17.44 -50.37 -29.62
N LYS A 79 -17.37 -50.07 -28.30
CA LYS A 79 -18.23 -50.65 -27.26
C LYS A 79 -19.18 -49.67 -26.56
N GLY A 80 -19.53 -48.53 -27.13
CA GLY A 80 -20.53 -47.63 -26.53
C GLY A 80 -20.06 -46.16 -26.40
N LYS A 81 -18.82 -45.82 -26.76
CA LYS A 81 -18.27 -44.46 -26.86
C LYS A 81 -18.22 -43.69 -25.54
N ILE A 82 -18.28 -44.36 -24.39
CA ILE A 82 -18.25 -43.71 -23.07
C ILE A 82 -16.94 -44.12 -22.37
N ILE A 83 -16.22 -43.14 -21.83
CA ILE A 83 -14.98 -43.29 -21.07
C ILE A 83 -14.99 -42.39 -19.86
N GLY A 84 -14.27 -42.74 -18.80
CA GLY A 84 -13.95 -41.88 -17.70
C GLY A 84 -12.64 -41.10 -18.02
N VAL A 85 -12.63 -39.83 -17.75
CA VAL A 85 -11.47 -38.96 -17.99
C VAL A 85 -11.04 -38.32 -16.67
N VAL A 86 -9.78 -38.48 -16.31
CA VAL A 86 -9.18 -37.90 -15.09
C VAL A 86 -7.86 -37.21 -15.40
N ALA A 87 -7.53 -36.17 -14.68
CA ALA A 87 -6.24 -35.53 -14.82
C ALA A 87 -5.14 -36.30 -14.06
N GLN A 88 -3.94 -36.29 -14.58
CA GLN A 88 -2.75 -36.76 -13.85
C GLN A 88 -2.34 -35.74 -12.79
N ILE A 89 -1.73 -36.22 -11.68
CA ILE A 89 -1.18 -35.40 -10.61
C ILE A 89 0.17 -34.84 -11.05
N ASP A 90 1.04 -35.66 -11.65
CA ASP A 90 2.32 -35.23 -12.23
C ASP A 90 2.27 -35.33 -13.75
N GLU A 91 2.47 -34.21 -14.44
CA GLU A 91 2.49 -34.12 -15.92
C GLU A 91 3.67 -34.87 -16.53
N ASN A 92 4.76 -35.11 -15.78
CA ASN A 92 5.97 -35.79 -16.28
C ASN A 92 5.87 -37.31 -16.27
N GLU A 93 4.89 -37.90 -15.54
CA GLU A 93 4.75 -39.32 -15.48
C GLU A 93 4.29 -39.89 -16.83
N GLU A 94 5.09 -40.79 -17.39
CA GLU A 94 4.80 -41.39 -18.71
C GLU A 94 3.77 -42.50 -18.66
N ASP A 95 3.74 -43.32 -17.62
CA ASP A 95 2.80 -44.45 -17.45
C ASP A 95 2.08 -44.36 -16.11
N PRO A 96 1.06 -43.50 -15.98
CA PRO A 96 0.39 -43.25 -14.71
C PRO A 96 -0.28 -44.46 -14.13
N SER A 97 0.06 -44.78 -12.87
CA SER A 97 -0.57 -45.78 -12.03
C SER A 97 -1.85 -45.22 -11.37
N PRO A 98 -2.65 -46.02 -10.69
CA PRO A 98 -3.81 -45.55 -9.93
C PRO A 98 -3.55 -44.46 -8.90
N LYS A 99 -2.30 -44.31 -8.42
CA LYS A 99 -1.90 -43.29 -7.45
C LYS A 99 -1.54 -41.95 -8.10
N ASP A 100 -1.29 -41.96 -9.40
CA ASP A 100 -0.79 -40.76 -10.14
C ASP A 100 -1.93 -40.01 -10.83
N VAL A 101 -3.19 -40.39 -10.54
CA VAL A 101 -4.38 -39.74 -11.12
C VAL A 101 -5.30 -39.22 -10.03
N HIS A 102 -5.98 -38.11 -10.33
CA HIS A 102 -6.99 -37.58 -9.43
C HIS A 102 -8.20 -38.48 -9.30
N HIS A 103 -8.83 -38.49 -8.09
CA HIS A 103 -10.01 -39.35 -7.83
C HIS A 103 -11.31 -38.80 -8.40
N ILE A 104 -11.39 -37.52 -8.71
CA ILE A 104 -12.58 -36.91 -9.32
C ILE A 104 -12.29 -36.62 -10.78
N GLY A 105 -13.16 -37.11 -11.64
CA GLY A 105 -13.08 -36.94 -13.09
C GLY A 105 -14.43 -36.66 -13.73
N THR A 106 -14.44 -36.67 -15.05
CA THR A 106 -15.64 -36.44 -15.87
C THR A 106 -15.84 -37.62 -16.81
N VAL A 107 -17.04 -38.24 -16.79
CA VAL A 107 -17.46 -39.18 -17.83
C VAL A 107 -17.56 -38.45 -19.14
N ALA A 108 -16.92 -38.98 -20.17
CA ALA A 108 -16.86 -38.37 -21.48
C ALA A 108 -17.44 -39.31 -22.56
N ARG A 109 -18.10 -38.70 -23.54
CA ARG A 109 -18.52 -39.38 -24.77
C ARG A 109 -17.50 -39.08 -25.88
N ILE A 110 -17.08 -40.13 -26.56
CA ILE A 110 -16.24 -40.01 -27.76
C ILE A 110 -17.13 -39.55 -28.92
N MET A 111 -16.88 -38.32 -29.39
CA MET A 111 -17.58 -37.72 -30.52
C MET A 111 -16.95 -38.18 -31.85
N ARG A 112 -15.65 -38.07 -31.98
CA ARG A 112 -14.89 -38.39 -33.19
C ARG A 112 -13.49 -38.86 -32.86
N VAL A 113 -12.98 -39.81 -33.60
CA VAL A 113 -11.59 -40.30 -33.51
C VAL A 113 -10.90 -40.01 -34.82
N LEU A 114 -9.77 -39.28 -34.80
CA LEU A 114 -8.95 -38.93 -35.94
C LEU A 114 -7.59 -39.56 -35.80
N LYS A 115 -7.14 -40.29 -36.79
CA LYS A 115 -5.79 -40.85 -36.86
C LYS A 115 -4.87 -39.83 -37.58
N MET A 116 -3.89 -39.37 -36.88
CA MET A 116 -2.92 -38.38 -37.44
C MET A 116 -1.81 -39.10 -38.21
N PRO A 117 -1.19 -38.40 -39.20
CA PRO A 117 -0.12 -38.98 -40.00
C PRO A 117 1.13 -39.35 -39.22
N ASP A 118 1.34 -38.75 -38.06
CA ASP A 118 2.45 -38.94 -37.10
C ASP A 118 2.31 -40.23 -36.25
N GLY A 119 1.20 -40.98 -36.41
CA GLY A 119 0.88 -42.15 -35.63
C GLY A 119 0.07 -41.92 -34.35
N ASN A 120 -0.11 -40.66 -33.95
CA ASN A 120 -0.92 -40.27 -32.82
C ASN A 120 -2.44 -40.39 -33.15
N THR A 121 -3.25 -40.56 -32.12
CA THR A 121 -4.70 -40.59 -32.28
C THR A 121 -5.30 -39.39 -31.56
N THR A 122 -5.94 -38.47 -32.28
CA THR A 122 -6.68 -37.35 -31.70
C THR A 122 -8.13 -37.77 -31.52
N VAL A 123 -8.65 -37.62 -30.31
CA VAL A 123 -10.04 -37.92 -30.01
C VAL A 123 -10.75 -36.63 -29.53
N ILE A 124 -11.92 -36.39 -30.08
CA ILE A 124 -12.78 -35.29 -29.63
C ILE A 124 -13.72 -35.88 -28.57
N LEU A 125 -13.59 -35.35 -27.34
CA LEU A 125 -14.32 -35.80 -26.18
C LEU A 125 -15.29 -34.70 -25.72
N GLN A 126 -16.53 -35.10 -25.44
CA GLN A 126 -17.53 -34.26 -24.76
C GLN A 126 -17.69 -34.74 -23.34
N GLY A 127 -17.44 -33.84 -22.38
CA GLY A 127 -17.68 -34.12 -20.96
C GLY A 127 -19.19 -34.29 -20.68
N LYS A 128 -19.55 -35.28 -19.89
CA LYS A 128 -20.91 -35.57 -19.46
C LYS A 128 -21.10 -35.20 -17.98
N LYS A 129 -20.90 -36.14 -17.10
CA LYS A 129 -21.20 -36.03 -15.67
C LYS A 129 -19.93 -36.26 -14.86
N ARG A 130 -19.78 -35.58 -13.71
CA ARG A 130 -18.68 -35.80 -12.80
C ARG A 130 -18.83 -37.13 -12.09
N PHE A 131 -17.71 -37.78 -11.83
CA PHE A 131 -17.65 -39.01 -11.04
C PHE A 131 -16.48 -38.98 -10.06
N GLU A 132 -16.62 -39.77 -9.04
CA GLU A 132 -15.55 -40.08 -8.07
C GLU A 132 -15.18 -41.55 -8.21
N ILE A 133 -13.89 -41.86 -8.22
CA ILE A 133 -13.37 -43.24 -8.29
C ILE A 133 -13.50 -43.85 -6.91
N GLU A 134 -14.28 -44.95 -6.81
CA GLU A 134 -14.38 -45.76 -5.60
C GLU A 134 -13.22 -46.77 -5.47
N SER A 135 -12.89 -47.46 -6.56
CA SER A 135 -11.79 -48.41 -6.60
C SER A 135 -11.40 -48.73 -8.04
N PHE A 136 -10.12 -48.98 -8.25
CA PHE A 136 -9.65 -49.45 -9.56
C PHE A 136 -9.89 -50.96 -9.65
N THR A 137 -10.48 -51.38 -10.78
CA THR A 137 -10.83 -52.78 -11.04
C THR A 137 -9.82 -53.48 -11.95
N GLN A 138 -9.05 -52.70 -12.75
CA GLN A 138 -8.08 -53.23 -13.68
C GLN A 138 -6.99 -52.15 -13.95
N GLU A 139 -5.71 -52.59 -14.06
CA GLU A 139 -4.60 -51.72 -14.47
C GLU A 139 -4.07 -52.02 -15.87
N GLU A 140 -4.10 -53.27 -16.30
CA GLU A 140 -3.68 -53.72 -17.63
C GLU A 140 -4.87 -54.29 -18.44
N PRO A 141 -5.02 -54.00 -19.76
CA PRO A 141 -4.13 -53.21 -20.64
C PRO A 141 -4.32 -51.72 -20.55
N TYR A 142 -5.29 -51.23 -19.81
CA TYR A 142 -5.55 -49.83 -19.46
C TYR A 142 -6.35 -49.75 -18.16
N LEU A 143 -6.35 -48.64 -17.52
CA LEU A 143 -7.01 -48.41 -16.24
C LEU A 143 -8.54 -48.57 -16.39
N LYS A 144 -9.17 -49.34 -15.49
CA LYS A 144 -10.61 -49.34 -15.28
C LYS A 144 -10.91 -49.14 -13.81
N ALA A 145 -12.03 -48.47 -13.55
CA ALA A 145 -12.42 -48.14 -12.19
C ALA A 145 -13.92 -48.25 -11.99
N LYS A 146 -14.30 -48.64 -10.80
CA LYS A 146 -15.64 -48.50 -10.30
C LYS A 146 -15.89 -47.07 -9.89
N ILE A 147 -16.95 -46.47 -10.42
CA ILE A 147 -17.21 -45.05 -10.26
C ILE A 147 -18.55 -44.80 -9.59
N LYS A 148 -18.64 -43.66 -8.90
CA LYS A 148 -19.84 -43.12 -8.31
C LYS A 148 -20.10 -41.72 -8.85
N ALA A 149 -21.37 -41.46 -9.22
CA ALA A 149 -21.74 -40.10 -9.64
C ALA A 149 -21.51 -39.08 -8.51
N VAL A 150 -20.97 -37.93 -8.86
CA VAL A 150 -20.89 -36.79 -7.96
C VAL A 150 -22.09 -35.88 -8.23
N ASP A 151 -23.01 -35.83 -7.27
CA ASP A 151 -24.18 -34.98 -7.37
C ASP A 151 -23.78 -33.51 -7.21
N GLU A 152 -24.40 -32.67 -7.98
CA GLU A 152 -24.15 -31.23 -7.96
C GLU A 152 -25.19 -30.52 -7.07
N GLU A 153 -24.69 -29.82 -6.03
CA GLU A 153 -25.54 -29.02 -5.16
C GLU A 153 -25.86 -27.71 -5.87
N ARG A 154 -27.10 -27.56 -6.31
CA ARG A 154 -27.58 -26.39 -7.03
C ARG A 154 -28.23 -25.38 -6.10
N PRO A 155 -27.96 -24.06 -6.29
CA PRO A 155 -28.63 -23.02 -5.53
C PRO A 155 -30.15 -22.98 -5.84
N LYS A 156 -30.93 -22.41 -4.92
CA LYS A 156 -32.38 -22.25 -5.12
C LYS A 156 -32.67 -21.37 -6.34
N LYS A 157 -33.70 -21.70 -7.14
CA LYS A 157 -34.10 -20.97 -8.39
C LYS A 157 -34.29 -19.44 -8.25
N LYS A 158 -34.31 -18.88 -7.03
CA LYS A 158 -34.45 -17.43 -6.73
C LYS A 158 -33.25 -16.86 -5.96
N ASP A 159 -32.10 -17.51 -5.99
CA ASP A 159 -30.88 -16.95 -5.34
C ASP A 159 -30.38 -15.76 -6.16
N VAL A 160 -30.62 -14.55 -5.64
CA VAL A 160 -30.22 -13.27 -6.26
C VAL A 160 -28.70 -13.13 -6.32
N GLU A 161 -28.02 -13.62 -5.29
CA GLU A 161 -26.55 -13.55 -5.22
C GLU A 161 -25.90 -14.44 -6.28
N PHE A 162 -26.42 -15.65 -6.47
CA PHE A 162 -25.89 -16.55 -7.51
C PHE A 162 -26.07 -15.96 -8.91
N LYS A 163 -27.22 -15.34 -9.19
CA LYS A 163 -27.44 -14.65 -10.48
C LYS A 163 -26.46 -13.50 -10.71
N ALA A 164 -26.20 -12.71 -9.66
CA ALA A 164 -25.21 -11.63 -9.75
C ALA A 164 -23.79 -12.16 -10.02
N ILE A 165 -23.42 -13.30 -9.43
CA ILE A 165 -22.13 -13.96 -9.69
C ILE A 165 -22.04 -14.41 -11.14
N ILE A 166 -23.11 -15.02 -11.71
CA ILE A 166 -23.15 -15.45 -13.10
C ILE A 166 -23.05 -14.26 -14.08
N GLU A 167 -23.73 -13.15 -13.80
CA GLU A 167 -23.57 -11.93 -14.59
C GLU A 167 -22.15 -11.37 -14.51
N SER A 168 -21.57 -11.33 -13.32
CA SER A 168 -20.16 -10.91 -13.15
C SER A 168 -19.18 -11.82 -13.90
N ILE A 169 -19.40 -13.13 -13.92
CA ILE A 169 -18.60 -14.07 -14.73
C ILE A 169 -18.70 -13.72 -16.22
N LYS A 170 -19.90 -13.42 -16.72
CA LYS A 170 -20.11 -13.05 -18.14
C LYS A 170 -19.40 -11.72 -18.48
N GLU A 171 -19.53 -10.72 -17.64
CA GLU A 171 -18.89 -9.41 -17.83
C GLU A 171 -17.36 -9.53 -17.83
N LEU A 172 -16.79 -10.20 -16.82
CA LEU A 172 -15.36 -10.42 -16.74
C LEU A 172 -14.82 -11.29 -17.89
N ALA A 173 -15.54 -12.30 -18.33
CA ALA A 173 -15.14 -13.10 -19.50
C ALA A 173 -15.07 -12.24 -20.77
N ILE A 174 -16.00 -11.31 -20.96
CA ILE A 174 -16.00 -10.36 -22.08
C ILE A 174 -14.81 -9.41 -21.97
N GLU A 175 -14.48 -8.95 -20.75
CA GLU A 175 -13.36 -8.05 -20.51
C GLU A 175 -12.01 -8.74 -20.76
N ILE A 176 -11.84 -9.97 -20.27
CA ILE A 176 -10.66 -10.82 -20.53
C ILE A 176 -10.48 -11.06 -22.04
N ILE A 177 -11.56 -11.32 -22.77
CA ILE A 177 -11.51 -11.49 -24.23
C ILE A 177 -11.05 -10.21 -24.94
N ARG A 178 -11.48 -9.03 -24.48
CA ARG A 178 -11.06 -7.74 -25.04
C ARG A 178 -9.60 -7.43 -24.79
N GLU A 179 -9.13 -7.73 -23.58
CA GLU A 179 -7.75 -7.48 -23.18
C GLU A 179 -6.78 -8.54 -23.69
N SER A 180 -7.25 -9.69 -24.12
CA SER A 180 -6.40 -10.78 -24.61
C SER A 180 -6.16 -10.68 -26.12
N PRO A 181 -4.91 -10.49 -26.58
CA PRO A 181 -4.60 -10.39 -28.00
C PRO A 181 -4.77 -11.71 -28.77
N ASN A 182 -4.88 -12.84 -28.05
CA ASN A 182 -4.89 -14.18 -28.64
C ASN A 182 -6.30 -14.79 -28.74
N ILE A 183 -7.34 -14.12 -28.24
CA ILE A 183 -8.71 -14.63 -28.26
C ILE A 183 -9.52 -13.83 -29.30
N PRO A 184 -10.16 -14.49 -30.28
CA PRO A 184 -11.00 -13.80 -31.26
C PRO A 184 -12.17 -13.08 -30.60
N THR A 185 -12.50 -11.89 -31.08
CA THR A 185 -13.59 -11.05 -30.55
C THR A 185 -14.97 -11.72 -30.67
N GLU A 186 -15.11 -12.66 -31.61
CA GLU A 186 -16.27 -13.50 -31.84
C GLU A 186 -16.62 -14.38 -30.63
N ALA A 187 -15.62 -14.73 -29.79
CA ALA A 187 -15.83 -15.46 -28.55
C ALA A 187 -16.76 -14.72 -27.57
N THR A 188 -16.79 -13.37 -27.64
CA THR A 188 -17.72 -12.55 -26.86
C THR A 188 -19.19 -12.91 -27.16
N PHE A 189 -19.48 -13.23 -28.41
CA PHE A 189 -20.84 -13.58 -28.84
C PHE A 189 -21.27 -14.92 -28.23
N ALA A 190 -20.32 -15.83 -28.09
CA ALA A 190 -20.56 -17.12 -27.49
C ALA A 190 -20.89 -17.03 -26.01
N ILE A 191 -20.07 -16.33 -25.24
CA ILE A 191 -20.28 -16.13 -23.80
C ILE A 191 -21.65 -15.49 -23.53
N LYS A 192 -22.06 -14.50 -24.33
CA LYS A 192 -23.37 -13.85 -24.17
C LYS A 192 -24.57 -14.79 -24.41
N ASN A 193 -24.40 -15.77 -25.31
CA ASN A 193 -25.47 -16.68 -25.73
C ASN A 193 -25.50 -18.00 -24.94
N ILE A 194 -24.62 -18.21 -23.97
CA ILE A 194 -24.72 -19.37 -23.07
C ILE A 194 -25.87 -19.13 -22.08
N GLU A 195 -26.89 -20.00 -22.15
CA GLU A 195 -28.09 -19.96 -21.31
C GLU A 195 -27.95 -20.82 -20.03
N SER A 196 -27.23 -21.94 -20.12
CA SER A 196 -26.98 -22.81 -18.96
C SER A 196 -25.92 -22.23 -18.03
N GLU A 197 -26.31 -21.91 -16.77
CA GLU A 197 -25.41 -21.39 -15.74
C GLU A 197 -24.30 -22.38 -15.40
N PRO A 198 -24.54 -23.69 -15.18
CA PRO A 198 -23.49 -24.67 -14.92
C PRO A 198 -22.53 -24.84 -16.10
N PHE A 199 -23.05 -24.82 -17.33
CA PHE A 199 -22.24 -24.91 -18.53
C PHE A 199 -21.33 -23.68 -18.68
N LEU A 200 -21.85 -22.47 -18.39
CA LEU A 200 -21.04 -21.25 -18.43
C LEU A 200 -19.85 -21.34 -17.49
N ILE A 201 -20.08 -21.76 -16.22
CA ILE A 201 -19.01 -21.89 -15.22
C ILE A 201 -17.97 -22.92 -15.69
N ASN A 202 -18.41 -24.08 -16.17
CA ASN A 202 -17.54 -25.14 -16.65
C ASN A 202 -16.75 -24.72 -17.91
N PHE A 203 -17.40 -24.04 -18.83
CA PHE A 203 -16.80 -23.53 -20.08
C PHE A 203 -15.70 -22.48 -19.77
N VAL A 204 -16.01 -21.53 -18.93
CA VAL A 204 -15.02 -20.52 -18.50
C VAL A 204 -13.86 -21.19 -17.75
N SER A 205 -14.13 -22.06 -16.76
CA SER A 205 -13.10 -22.75 -16.01
C SER A 205 -12.17 -23.61 -16.89
N SER A 206 -12.69 -24.22 -17.93
CA SER A 206 -11.92 -25.03 -18.89
C SER A 206 -10.95 -24.15 -19.72
N ASN A 207 -11.41 -22.97 -20.14
CA ASN A 207 -10.68 -22.11 -21.08
C ASN A 207 -9.75 -21.09 -20.40
N MET A 208 -9.85 -20.92 -19.07
CA MET A 208 -8.89 -20.08 -18.34
C MET A 208 -7.47 -20.66 -18.35
N ASN A 209 -6.49 -19.78 -18.32
CA ASN A 209 -5.07 -20.15 -18.25
C ASN A 209 -4.67 -20.49 -16.81
N LEU A 210 -5.21 -21.59 -16.30
CA LEU A 210 -4.97 -22.14 -14.96
C LEU A 210 -4.13 -23.42 -15.05
N SER A 211 -3.39 -23.72 -13.99
CA SER A 211 -2.70 -25.00 -13.84
C SER A 211 -3.71 -26.18 -13.78
N VAL A 212 -3.22 -27.38 -14.09
CA VAL A 212 -4.06 -28.60 -13.99
C VAL A 212 -4.60 -28.78 -12.59
N GLU A 213 -3.80 -28.48 -11.57
CA GLU A 213 -4.19 -28.57 -10.16
C GLU A 213 -5.33 -27.59 -9.81
N GLU A 214 -5.22 -26.31 -10.24
CA GLU A 214 -6.27 -25.31 -10.04
C GLU A 214 -7.57 -25.67 -10.76
N LYS A 215 -7.49 -26.15 -12.01
CA LYS A 215 -8.65 -26.68 -12.76
C LYS A 215 -9.26 -27.89 -12.06
N GLN A 216 -8.46 -28.77 -11.52
CA GLN A 216 -8.93 -29.94 -10.79
C GLN A 216 -9.62 -29.56 -9.46
N GLN A 217 -9.12 -28.56 -8.76
CA GLN A 217 -9.78 -28.01 -7.57
C GLN A 217 -11.17 -27.46 -7.92
N LEU A 218 -11.29 -26.70 -9.02
CA LEU A 218 -12.59 -26.21 -9.52
C LEU A 218 -13.54 -27.36 -9.87
N LEU A 219 -13.06 -28.41 -10.54
CA LEU A 219 -13.86 -29.59 -10.86
C LEU A 219 -14.36 -30.34 -9.60
N ALA A 220 -13.56 -30.35 -8.53
CA ALA A 220 -13.88 -31.06 -7.29
C ALA A 220 -14.96 -30.38 -6.44
N ILE A 221 -15.19 -29.07 -6.59
CA ILE A 221 -16.19 -28.32 -5.82
C ILE A 221 -17.59 -28.83 -6.15
N LYS A 222 -18.31 -29.41 -5.14
CA LYS A 222 -19.64 -29.98 -5.30
C LYS A 222 -20.73 -28.90 -5.41
N ASN A 223 -20.61 -27.85 -4.61
CA ASN A 223 -21.57 -26.74 -4.59
C ASN A 223 -21.32 -25.79 -5.78
N LEU A 224 -22.34 -25.61 -6.61
CA LEU A 224 -22.24 -24.80 -7.84
C LEU A 224 -21.96 -23.31 -7.56
N LYS A 225 -22.51 -22.77 -6.47
CA LYS A 225 -22.30 -21.38 -6.09
C LYS A 225 -20.85 -21.13 -5.65
N ASP A 226 -20.28 -22.04 -4.85
CA ASP A 226 -18.90 -21.94 -4.40
C ASP A 226 -17.94 -22.09 -5.58
N ARG A 227 -18.23 -22.97 -6.53
CA ARG A 227 -17.44 -23.12 -7.76
C ARG A 227 -17.52 -21.87 -8.63
N ALA A 228 -18.68 -21.23 -8.74
CA ALA A 228 -18.84 -19.96 -9.45
C ALA A 228 -18.04 -18.84 -8.81
N LEU A 229 -18.04 -18.73 -7.48
CA LEU A 229 -17.25 -17.76 -6.73
C LEU A 229 -15.74 -17.97 -6.94
N GLU A 230 -15.29 -19.21 -6.87
CA GLU A 230 -13.87 -19.52 -7.06
C GLU A 230 -13.44 -19.28 -8.53
N THR A 231 -14.31 -19.61 -9.50
CA THR A 231 -14.10 -19.25 -10.91
C THR A 231 -13.98 -17.74 -11.08
N LEU A 232 -14.87 -16.97 -10.47
CA LEU A 232 -14.84 -15.49 -10.49
C LEU A 232 -13.54 -14.93 -9.90
N ARG A 233 -13.04 -15.54 -8.82
CA ARG A 233 -11.75 -15.16 -8.20
C ARG A 233 -10.58 -15.35 -9.16
N TYR A 234 -10.50 -16.49 -9.82
CA TYR A 234 -9.46 -16.76 -10.81
C TYR A 234 -9.56 -15.85 -12.03
N MET A 235 -10.77 -15.51 -12.48
CA MET A 235 -10.98 -14.56 -13.59
C MET A 235 -10.46 -13.17 -13.26
N ASN A 236 -10.74 -12.66 -12.05
CA ASN A 236 -10.22 -11.37 -11.61
C ASN A 236 -8.68 -11.36 -11.58
N LEU A 237 -8.06 -12.45 -11.12
CA LEU A 237 -6.61 -12.59 -11.12
C LEU A 237 -6.02 -12.59 -12.54
N GLU A 238 -6.69 -13.27 -13.48
CA GLU A 238 -6.27 -13.33 -14.89
C GLU A 238 -6.40 -11.96 -15.56
N LEU A 239 -7.50 -11.24 -15.32
CA LEU A 239 -7.68 -9.88 -15.84
C LEU A 239 -6.58 -8.95 -15.36
N GLN A 240 -6.27 -8.96 -14.07
CA GLN A 240 -5.17 -8.15 -13.52
C GLN A 240 -3.81 -8.47 -14.16
N LYS A 241 -3.53 -9.74 -14.43
CA LYS A 241 -2.31 -10.16 -15.14
C LYS A 241 -2.28 -9.62 -16.58
N LEU A 242 -3.41 -9.66 -17.29
CA LEU A 242 -3.51 -9.16 -18.65
C LEU A 242 -3.34 -7.64 -18.72
N GLU A 243 -3.98 -6.89 -17.82
CA GLU A 243 -3.84 -5.43 -17.73
C GLU A 243 -2.38 -5.01 -17.52
N VAL A 244 -1.69 -5.64 -16.55
CA VAL A 244 -0.27 -5.37 -16.29
C VAL A 244 0.59 -5.72 -17.49
N ARG A 245 0.32 -6.85 -18.16
CA ARG A 245 1.04 -7.27 -19.36
C ARG A 245 0.85 -6.30 -20.52
N ASN A 246 -0.39 -5.85 -20.76
CA ASN A 246 -0.72 -4.90 -21.82
C ASN A 246 -0.10 -3.52 -21.56
N ASP A 247 -0.07 -3.08 -20.30
CA ASP A 247 0.57 -1.83 -19.89
C ASP A 247 2.10 -1.87 -20.09
N ILE A 248 2.73 -3.00 -19.79
CA ILE A 248 4.16 -3.22 -20.06
C ILE A 248 4.43 -3.24 -21.56
N GLN A 249 3.62 -3.97 -22.34
CA GLN A 249 3.79 -4.05 -23.79
C GLN A 249 3.58 -2.71 -24.50
N SER A 250 2.59 -1.91 -24.04
CA SER A 250 2.35 -0.58 -24.60
C SER A 250 3.52 0.37 -24.32
N LYS A 251 4.09 0.32 -23.11
CA LYS A 251 5.29 1.10 -22.75
C LYS A 251 6.50 0.70 -23.57
N VAL A 252 6.75 -0.60 -23.71
CA VAL A 252 7.88 -1.11 -24.53
C VAL A 252 7.71 -0.73 -26.00
N ARG A 253 6.48 -0.79 -26.53
CA ARG A 253 6.20 -0.41 -27.92
C ARG A 253 6.38 1.08 -28.16
N PHE A 254 5.91 1.90 -27.21
CA PHE A 254 6.10 3.35 -27.24
C PHE A 254 7.59 3.72 -27.21
N ASP A 255 8.39 3.08 -26.34
CA ASP A 255 9.83 3.30 -26.24
C ASP A 255 10.57 2.85 -27.50
N LEU A 256 10.18 1.73 -28.11
CA LEU A 256 10.74 1.23 -29.37
C LEU A 256 10.41 2.14 -30.57
N ASP A 257 9.14 2.60 -30.67
CA ASP A 257 8.72 3.52 -31.72
C ASP A 257 9.42 4.88 -31.58
N GLN A 258 9.62 5.35 -30.34
CA GLN A 258 10.38 6.57 -30.07
C GLN A 258 11.85 6.40 -30.47
N GLN A 259 12.50 5.28 -30.11
CA GLN A 259 13.88 4.98 -30.49
C GLN A 259 14.05 4.86 -32.00
N GLN A 260 13.14 4.17 -32.69
CA GLN A 260 13.18 4.07 -34.15
C GLN A 260 12.96 5.43 -34.82
N ARG A 261 12.05 6.25 -34.32
CA ARG A 261 11.82 7.59 -34.84
C ARG A 261 13.01 8.51 -34.57
N GLU A 262 13.64 8.43 -33.43
CA GLU A 262 14.88 9.16 -33.10
C GLU A 262 16.02 8.72 -33.98
N TYR A 263 16.19 7.42 -34.18
CA TYR A 263 17.21 6.87 -35.10
C TYR A 263 16.99 7.33 -36.53
N PHE A 264 15.76 7.30 -37.04
CA PHE A 264 15.44 7.75 -38.41
C PHE A 264 15.65 9.26 -38.57
N LEU A 265 15.24 10.05 -37.58
CA LEU A 265 15.47 11.50 -37.54
C LEU A 265 16.98 11.83 -37.43
N GLN A 266 17.73 11.05 -36.64
CA GLN A 266 19.20 11.20 -36.59
C GLN A 266 19.87 10.87 -37.93
N GLN A 267 19.42 9.84 -38.62
CA GLN A 267 19.93 9.52 -39.99
C GLN A 267 19.57 10.63 -40.97
N GLN A 268 18.35 11.12 -40.99
CA GLN A 268 17.97 12.27 -41.81
C GLN A 268 18.77 13.54 -41.47
N MET A 269 18.92 13.84 -40.18
CA MET A 269 19.76 14.97 -39.73
C MET A 269 21.19 14.81 -40.16
N LYS A 270 21.73 13.58 -40.09
CA LYS A 270 23.10 13.31 -40.54
C LYS A 270 23.27 13.55 -42.04
N THR A 271 22.34 13.06 -42.88
CA THR A 271 22.36 13.29 -44.33
C THR A 271 22.19 14.80 -44.67
N ILE A 272 21.29 15.50 -43.95
CA ILE A 272 21.11 16.94 -44.09
C ILE A 272 22.33 17.72 -43.57
N GLN A 273 22.96 17.28 -42.46
CA GLN A 273 24.21 17.88 -41.98
C GLN A 273 25.38 17.68 -42.94
N GLU A 274 25.50 16.50 -43.60
CA GLU A 274 26.49 16.22 -44.60
C GLU A 274 26.26 17.06 -45.89
N GLU A 275 25.02 17.29 -46.30
CA GLU A 275 24.65 18.15 -47.44
C GLU A 275 24.76 19.66 -47.13
N LEU A 276 24.54 20.09 -45.88
CA LEU A 276 24.62 21.49 -45.43
C LEU A 276 26.01 21.92 -44.97
N GLY A 277 27.04 21.06 -45.08
CA GLY A 277 28.40 21.38 -44.61
C GLY A 277 28.46 21.38 -43.07
N GLY A 278 27.93 20.31 -42.44
CA GLY A 278 27.80 20.18 -40.98
C GLY A 278 29.10 20.51 -40.24
N VAL A 279 28.97 21.02 -39.00
CA VAL A 279 30.09 21.29 -38.10
C VAL A 279 30.97 20.06 -38.01
N SER A 280 32.23 20.18 -38.44
CA SER A 280 33.16 19.06 -38.43
C SER A 280 33.30 18.55 -36.99
N TYR A 281 33.39 17.23 -36.78
CA TYR A 281 33.63 16.67 -35.42
C TYR A 281 34.80 17.34 -34.71
N GLU A 282 35.77 17.80 -35.49
CA GLU A 282 36.92 18.56 -35.01
C GLU A 282 36.48 19.88 -34.38
N ALA A 283 35.51 20.59 -34.98
CA ALA A 283 34.99 21.86 -34.45
C ALA A 283 34.19 21.61 -33.14
N GLU A 284 33.45 20.51 -33.05
CA GLU A 284 32.76 20.12 -31.81
C GLU A 284 33.75 19.82 -30.67
N ILE A 285 34.82 19.08 -30.98
CA ILE A 285 35.86 18.76 -29.99
C ILE A 285 36.59 20.02 -29.53
N GLU A 286 36.91 20.94 -30.46
CA GLU A 286 37.51 22.24 -30.13
C GLU A 286 36.55 23.11 -29.27
N GLU A 287 35.25 23.09 -29.55
CA GLU A 287 34.25 23.75 -28.70
C GLU A 287 34.22 23.13 -27.30
N MET A 288 34.28 21.82 -27.20
CA MET A 288 34.34 21.13 -25.87
C MET A 288 35.62 21.49 -25.12
N ARG A 289 36.75 21.57 -25.80
CA ARG A 289 38.04 22.01 -25.26
C ARG A 289 37.97 23.45 -24.77
N ALA A 290 37.40 24.35 -25.56
CA ALA A 290 37.21 25.75 -25.21
C ALA A 290 36.27 25.93 -23.99
N LYS A 291 35.21 25.09 -23.87
CA LYS A 291 34.36 25.04 -22.68
C LYS A 291 35.15 24.52 -21.47
N GLY A 292 35.98 23.52 -21.65
CA GLY A 292 36.83 22.95 -20.60
C GLY A 292 37.81 23.95 -20.00
N LEU A 293 38.45 24.76 -20.84
CA LEU A 293 39.37 25.80 -20.39
C LEU A 293 38.72 26.90 -19.52
N LYS A 294 37.39 27.08 -19.61
CA LYS A 294 36.64 28.02 -18.79
C LYS A 294 36.23 27.46 -17.41
N LYS A 295 36.38 26.15 -17.21
CA LYS A 295 35.99 25.46 -15.95
C LYS A 295 37.05 25.63 -14.86
N LYS A 296 36.59 25.67 -13.60
CA LYS A 296 37.44 25.84 -12.41
C LYS A 296 37.80 24.51 -11.77
N TRP A 297 38.32 23.59 -12.53
CA TRP A 297 38.79 22.27 -11.99
C TRP A 297 40.23 22.30 -11.51
N ASN A 298 40.60 21.33 -10.70
CA ASN A 298 41.96 21.12 -10.22
C ASN A 298 42.83 20.52 -11.35
N GLN A 299 44.15 20.45 -11.14
CA GLN A 299 45.12 19.99 -12.15
C GLN A 299 44.87 18.53 -12.57
N GLU A 300 44.43 17.68 -11.65
CA GLU A 300 44.14 16.28 -11.89
C GLU A 300 42.92 16.11 -12.78
N THR A 301 41.84 16.78 -12.43
CA THR A 301 40.58 16.81 -13.17
C THR A 301 40.79 17.33 -14.60
N GLY A 302 41.56 18.40 -14.75
CA GLY A 302 41.92 18.94 -16.07
C GLY A 302 42.73 17.98 -16.93
N LYS A 303 43.72 17.30 -16.36
CA LYS A 303 44.49 16.25 -17.06
C LYS A 303 43.61 15.09 -17.50
N HIS A 304 42.69 14.65 -16.63
CA HIS A 304 41.74 13.58 -16.97
C HIS A 304 40.83 13.99 -18.11
N PHE A 305 40.29 15.21 -18.08
CA PHE A 305 39.46 15.75 -19.17
C PHE A 305 40.19 15.74 -20.51
N GLU A 306 41.43 16.26 -20.59
CA GLU A 306 42.20 16.28 -21.81
C GLU A 306 42.53 14.89 -22.31
N LYS A 307 42.81 13.93 -21.41
CA LYS A 307 43.01 12.54 -21.76
C LYS A 307 41.75 11.92 -22.39
N GLU A 308 40.58 12.13 -21.81
CA GLU A 308 39.32 11.58 -22.31
C GLU A 308 38.88 12.28 -23.63
N LEU A 309 39.13 13.60 -23.75
CA LEU A 309 38.89 14.35 -24.98
C LEU A 309 39.81 13.86 -26.12
N SER A 310 41.10 13.57 -25.82
CA SER A 310 42.03 12.99 -26.77
C SER A 310 41.63 11.59 -27.22
N LYS A 311 41.00 10.81 -26.37
CA LYS A 311 40.43 9.50 -26.75
C LYS A 311 39.24 9.71 -27.69
N LEU A 312 38.32 10.62 -27.38
CA LEU A 312 37.20 10.94 -28.27
C LEU A 312 37.66 11.34 -29.65
N GLN A 313 38.71 12.19 -29.73
CA GLN A 313 39.31 12.62 -31.00
C GLN A 313 39.84 11.47 -31.85
N ARG A 314 40.34 10.37 -31.24
CA ARG A 314 40.87 9.19 -31.90
C ARG A 314 39.80 8.12 -32.17
N THR A 315 38.64 8.22 -31.59
CA THR A 315 37.54 7.24 -31.71
C THR A 315 36.78 7.50 -33.00
N ASN A 316 36.50 6.45 -33.78
CA ASN A 316 35.71 6.56 -35.00
C ASN A 316 34.30 7.08 -34.70
N PRO A 317 33.84 8.20 -35.30
CA PRO A 317 32.51 8.77 -35.06
C PRO A 317 31.35 7.83 -35.35
N ASN A 318 31.53 6.80 -36.14
CA ASN A 318 30.52 5.77 -36.43
C ASN A 318 30.54 4.60 -35.45
N SER A 319 31.45 4.58 -34.48
CA SER A 319 31.50 3.57 -33.44
C SER A 319 30.48 3.87 -32.34
N PRO A 320 29.78 2.86 -31.76
CA PRO A 320 28.94 3.02 -30.59
C PRO A 320 29.66 3.67 -29.39
N ASP A 321 30.99 3.40 -29.30
CA ASP A 321 31.82 3.95 -28.23
C ASP A 321 31.97 5.47 -28.31
N PHE A 322 31.88 6.05 -29.51
CA PHE A 322 31.95 7.50 -29.70
C PHE A 322 30.80 8.22 -28.95
N GLY A 323 29.57 7.70 -29.09
CA GLY A 323 28.40 8.27 -28.39
C GLY A 323 28.54 8.19 -26.88
N ILE A 324 29.02 7.07 -26.34
CA ILE A 324 29.25 6.87 -24.90
C ILE A 324 30.30 7.87 -24.41
N GLN A 325 31.39 8.02 -25.13
CA GLN A 325 32.50 8.89 -24.75
C GLN A 325 32.14 10.38 -24.87
N ARG A 326 31.37 10.75 -25.89
CA ARG A 326 30.81 12.09 -26.04
C ARG A 326 29.92 12.45 -24.88
N ASN A 327 28.93 11.60 -24.54
CA ASN A 327 28.03 11.80 -23.40
C ASN A 327 28.81 11.92 -22.08
N TYR A 328 29.89 11.16 -21.92
CA TYR A 328 30.78 11.26 -20.77
C TYR A 328 31.43 12.65 -20.67
N ILE A 329 32.00 13.15 -21.76
CA ILE A 329 32.66 14.46 -21.81
C ILE A 329 31.63 15.59 -21.63
N GLU A 330 30.44 15.49 -22.21
CA GLU A 330 29.35 16.43 -22.01
C GLU A 330 28.94 16.50 -20.53
N LEU A 331 28.75 15.34 -19.89
CA LEU A 331 28.48 15.32 -18.43
C LEU A 331 29.60 15.99 -17.65
N PHE A 332 30.86 15.70 -18.00
CA PHE A 332 32.04 16.25 -17.35
C PHE A 332 32.08 17.77 -17.42
N LEU A 333 31.73 18.33 -18.59
CA LEU A 333 31.61 19.78 -18.81
C LEU A 333 30.41 20.41 -18.14
N GLU A 334 29.28 19.67 -18.02
CA GLU A 334 28.05 20.18 -17.41
C GLU A 334 28.09 20.19 -15.89
N LEU A 335 28.92 19.36 -15.26
CA LEU A 335 29.10 19.37 -13.82
C LEU A 335 29.69 20.72 -13.34
N PRO A 336 29.15 21.28 -12.24
CA PRO A 336 29.56 22.58 -11.74
C PRO A 336 30.84 22.48 -10.86
N TRP A 337 31.96 22.08 -11.45
CA TRP A 337 33.24 21.92 -10.75
C TRP A 337 33.67 23.23 -10.08
N ASN A 338 33.73 23.24 -8.72
CA ASN A 338 34.12 24.41 -7.92
C ASN A 338 33.29 25.69 -8.23
N GLU A 339 32.07 25.50 -8.74
CA GLU A 339 31.14 26.63 -8.96
C GLU A 339 30.19 26.67 -7.74
N PHE A 340 30.39 27.68 -6.88
CA PHE A 340 29.64 27.83 -5.64
C PHE A 340 28.73 29.07 -5.69
N SER A 341 27.48 28.88 -5.17
CA SER A 341 26.63 30.03 -4.85
C SER A 341 27.17 30.73 -3.62
N LYS A 342 26.98 32.08 -3.55
CA LYS A 342 27.41 32.87 -2.39
C LYS A 342 26.46 32.63 -1.20
N ASP A 343 26.99 32.10 -0.14
CA ASP A 343 26.24 31.83 1.08
C ASP A 343 25.82 33.12 1.79
N LYS A 344 24.56 33.19 2.18
CA LYS A 344 23.99 34.29 2.96
C LYS A 344 23.69 33.82 4.39
N PHE A 345 24.72 33.72 5.22
CA PHE A 345 24.58 33.34 6.64
C PHE A 345 24.02 34.48 7.52
N ASP A 346 22.78 34.93 7.18
CA ASP A 346 22.04 35.87 8.03
C ASP A 346 20.98 35.09 8.83
N LEU A 347 21.27 34.79 10.09
CA LEU A 347 20.41 34.03 10.99
C LEU A 347 19.07 34.74 11.26
N LYS A 348 19.05 36.10 11.30
CA LYS A 348 17.80 36.86 11.47
C LYS A 348 16.90 36.73 10.24
N ARG A 349 17.50 36.73 9.05
CA ARG A 349 16.77 36.48 7.81
C ARG A 349 16.29 35.04 7.75
N ALA A 350 17.12 34.07 8.15
CA ALA A 350 16.73 32.64 8.18
C ALA A 350 15.53 32.41 9.12
N GLN A 351 15.57 33.04 10.32
CA GLN A 351 14.44 33.03 11.25
C GLN A 351 13.16 33.57 10.59
N LYS A 352 13.22 34.73 9.96
CA LYS A 352 12.06 35.32 9.29
C LYS A 352 11.50 34.48 8.17
N ILE A 353 12.35 33.81 7.38
CA ILE A 353 11.91 32.92 6.30
C ILE A 353 11.21 31.68 6.89
N LEU A 354 11.81 31.05 7.91
CA LEU A 354 11.21 29.90 8.59
C LEU A 354 9.86 30.27 9.24
N ASP A 355 9.74 31.45 9.85
CA ASP A 355 8.49 31.93 10.45
C ASP A 355 7.43 32.30 9.40
N ARG A 356 7.86 32.82 8.25
CA ARG A 356 6.96 33.10 7.12
C ARG A 356 6.38 31.82 6.52
N ASP A 357 7.21 30.77 6.36
CA ASP A 357 6.84 29.59 5.59
C ASP A 357 6.23 28.48 6.46
N HIS A 358 6.53 28.48 7.76
CA HIS A 358 6.13 27.41 8.69
C HIS A 358 5.50 27.99 9.96
N TYR A 359 4.22 27.74 10.12
CA TYR A 359 3.51 28.12 11.34
C TYR A 359 3.79 27.12 12.46
N GLY A 360 4.06 27.59 13.67
CA GLY A 360 4.43 26.73 14.80
C GLY A 360 5.83 26.14 14.65
N LEU A 361 6.04 24.92 15.15
CA LEU A 361 7.31 24.17 15.08
C LEU A 361 8.51 24.94 15.69
N GLU A 362 8.29 25.66 16.81
CA GLU A 362 9.30 26.58 17.39
C GLU A 362 10.59 25.85 17.72
N ASP A 363 10.50 24.65 18.35
CA ASP A 363 11.67 23.85 18.73
C ASP A 363 12.48 23.40 17.50
N VAL A 364 11.77 22.99 16.44
CA VAL A 364 12.38 22.60 15.17
C VAL A 364 13.12 23.77 14.54
N LYS A 365 12.48 24.96 14.49
CA LYS A 365 13.08 26.20 13.97
C LYS A 365 14.31 26.60 14.78
N GLN A 366 14.21 26.54 16.10
CA GLN A 366 15.31 26.85 16.99
C GLN A 366 16.52 25.95 16.75
N ARG A 367 16.29 24.61 16.68
CA ARG A 367 17.34 23.64 16.34
C ARG A 367 18.00 23.90 15.00
N ILE A 368 17.19 24.24 13.98
CA ILE A 368 17.71 24.60 12.65
C ILE A 368 18.58 25.84 12.72
N ILE A 369 18.15 26.88 13.44
CA ILE A 369 18.93 28.14 13.61
C ILE A 369 20.23 27.87 14.37
N GLU A 370 20.21 27.04 15.41
CA GLU A 370 21.39 26.62 16.15
C GLU A 370 22.39 25.90 15.22
N HIS A 371 21.91 24.95 14.41
CA HIS A 371 22.73 24.25 13.43
C HIS A 371 23.35 25.22 12.41
N LEU A 372 22.55 26.15 11.85
CA LEU A 372 23.05 27.17 10.93
C LEU A 372 24.06 28.11 11.60
N ALA A 373 23.90 28.42 12.88
CA ALA A 373 24.85 29.22 13.66
C ALA A 373 26.21 28.51 13.81
N VAL A 374 26.19 27.20 14.08
CA VAL A 374 27.43 26.39 14.16
C VAL A 374 28.14 26.39 12.80
N LEU A 375 27.41 26.14 11.70
CA LEU A 375 27.99 26.18 10.34
C LEU A 375 28.60 27.53 10.01
N LYS A 376 27.94 28.63 10.42
CA LYS A 376 28.45 30.00 10.25
C LYS A 376 29.75 30.23 11.01
N LEU A 377 29.85 29.79 12.27
CA LEU A 377 31.02 29.97 13.12
C LEU A 377 32.21 29.12 12.68
N ARG A 378 31.96 27.89 12.29
CA ARG A 378 32.99 26.97 11.82
C ARG A 378 33.49 27.27 10.41
N ASN A 379 32.67 27.94 9.60
CA ASN A 379 32.91 28.18 8.18
C ASN A 379 33.23 26.92 7.37
N ASP A 380 32.72 25.78 7.84
CA ASP A 380 32.80 24.48 7.18
C ASP A 380 31.44 23.76 7.27
N MET A 381 31.23 22.73 6.45
CA MET A 381 29.99 21.90 6.44
C MET A 381 30.16 20.59 7.23
N LYS A 382 31.24 20.47 8.03
CA LYS A 382 31.49 19.28 8.85
C LYS A 382 30.63 19.29 10.12
N SER A 383 29.33 19.15 9.96
CA SER A 383 28.37 19.00 11.05
C SER A 383 27.52 17.76 10.82
N PRO A 384 26.94 17.17 11.85
CA PRO A 384 25.97 16.09 11.67
C PRO A 384 24.86 16.52 10.71
N ILE A 385 24.37 15.60 9.91
CA ILE A 385 23.34 15.86 8.93
C ILE A 385 22.00 16.00 9.65
N LEU A 386 21.24 17.03 9.33
CA LEU A 386 19.90 17.19 9.88
C LEU A 386 18.95 16.11 9.33
N CYS A 387 18.33 15.33 10.21
CA CYS A 387 17.28 14.40 9.86
C CYS A 387 15.95 14.83 10.48
N LEU A 388 15.03 15.31 9.64
CA LEU A 388 13.68 15.69 10.05
C LEU A 388 12.78 14.45 10.02
N TYR A 389 12.34 13.97 11.18
CA TYR A 389 11.49 12.80 11.25
C TYR A 389 10.14 13.09 11.91
N GLY A 390 9.12 12.31 11.55
CA GLY A 390 7.78 12.46 12.10
C GLY A 390 6.69 12.06 11.10
N PRO A 391 5.41 12.24 11.44
CA PRO A 391 4.30 11.79 10.61
C PRO A 391 4.27 12.46 9.24
N PRO A 392 3.58 11.86 8.26
CA PRO A 392 3.47 12.43 6.93
C PRO A 392 2.66 13.74 6.92
N GLY A 393 3.06 14.68 6.06
CA GLY A 393 2.31 15.93 5.86
C GLY A 393 2.57 17.04 6.88
N VAL A 394 3.59 16.92 7.74
CA VAL A 394 3.99 17.97 8.71
C VAL A 394 4.98 19.00 8.15
N GLY A 395 5.36 18.89 6.88
CA GLY A 395 6.21 19.90 6.24
C GLY A 395 7.71 19.60 6.23
N LYS A 396 8.14 18.36 6.51
CA LYS A 396 9.57 17.96 6.52
C LYS A 396 10.34 18.42 5.28
N THR A 397 9.82 18.11 4.11
CA THR A 397 10.48 18.45 2.83
C THR A 397 10.43 19.94 2.51
N SER A 398 9.39 20.67 2.95
CA SER A 398 9.29 22.11 2.73
C SER A 398 10.27 22.92 3.58
N ILE A 399 10.63 22.46 4.77
CA ILE A 399 11.66 23.09 5.60
C ILE A 399 13.00 23.12 4.87
N GLY A 400 13.39 22.02 4.20
CA GLY A 400 14.61 21.99 3.39
C GLY A 400 14.64 23.07 2.30
N LYS A 401 13.49 23.36 1.69
CA LYS A 401 13.36 24.46 0.71
C LYS A 401 13.54 25.83 1.36
N SER A 402 12.95 26.04 2.53
CA SER A 402 13.08 27.30 3.27
C SER A 402 14.52 27.53 3.75
N ILE A 403 15.24 26.47 4.16
CA ILE A 403 16.68 26.55 4.49
C ILE A 403 17.50 26.94 3.26
N ALA A 404 17.21 26.36 2.10
CA ALA A 404 17.91 26.72 0.85
C ALA A 404 17.68 28.20 0.49
N GLU A 405 16.46 28.71 0.59
CA GLU A 405 16.14 30.12 0.37
C GLU A 405 16.87 31.04 1.39
N ALA A 406 16.92 30.62 2.65
CA ALA A 406 17.60 31.36 3.71
C ALA A 406 19.11 31.52 3.45
N LEU A 407 19.75 30.45 3.01
CA LEU A 407 21.16 30.41 2.66
C LEU A 407 21.46 31.04 1.28
N GLY A 408 20.47 31.20 0.42
CA GLY A 408 20.64 31.64 -0.98
C GLY A 408 21.28 30.54 -1.84
N ARG A 409 21.05 29.26 -1.51
CA ARG A 409 21.54 28.11 -2.25
C ARG A 409 20.44 27.49 -3.11
N GLU A 410 20.86 26.79 -4.16
CA GLU A 410 19.92 25.99 -4.95
C GLU A 410 19.36 24.82 -4.12
N TYR A 411 18.10 24.49 -4.37
CA TYR A 411 17.37 23.43 -3.68
C TYR A 411 17.23 22.19 -4.57
N ILE A 412 17.68 21.05 -4.06
CA ILE A 412 17.51 19.75 -4.70
C ILE A 412 16.72 18.83 -3.79
N ARG A 413 15.85 18.02 -4.38
CA ARG A 413 15.15 16.94 -3.69
C ARG A 413 15.35 15.63 -4.43
N MET A 414 15.82 14.61 -3.74
CA MET A 414 15.92 13.23 -4.22
C MET A 414 15.09 12.31 -3.30
N SER A 415 14.11 11.63 -3.85
CA SER A 415 13.38 10.60 -3.11
C SER A 415 14.20 9.31 -3.11
N LEU A 416 14.38 8.74 -1.93
CA LEU A 416 15.06 7.47 -1.70
C LEU A 416 14.07 6.30 -1.62
N GLY A 417 12.75 6.59 -1.55
CA GLY A 417 11.72 5.57 -1.54
C GLY A 417 11.69 4.76 -2.85
N GLY A 418 11.90 3.46 -2.72
CA GLY A 418 11.92 2.54 -3.87
C GLY A 418 13.29 2.30 -4.49
N LEU A 419 14.34 2.94 -4.02
CA LEU A 419 15.72 2.61 -4.42
C LEU A 419 16.11 1.22 -3.90
N ARG A 420 16.62 0.38 -4.79
CA ARG A 420 17.02 -1.00 -4.48
C ARG A 420 18.44 -1.32 -4.91
N ASP A 421 19.02 -0.51 -5.80
CA ASP A 421 20.34 -0.72 -6.39
C ASP A 421 21.29 0.40 -5.96
N GLU A 422 22.49 0.02 -5.52
CA GLU A 422 23.59 0.93 -5.21
C GLU A 422 23.99 1.77 -6.43
N ALA A 423 23.90 1.20 -7.64
CA ALA A 423 24.22 1.87 -8.87
C ALA A 423 23.35 3.11 -9.15
N GLU A 424 22.14 3.20 -8.57
CA GLU A 424 21.34 4.41 -8.66
C GLU A 424 21.98 5.61 -7.93
N ILE A 425 22.80 5.36 -6.91
CA ILE A 425 23.51 6.40 -6.15
C ILE A 425 24.88 6.67 -6.75
N ARG A 426 25.66 5.60 -6.98
CA ARG A 426 27.05 5.65 -7.45
C ARG A 426 27.22 5.58 -8.97
N GLY A 427 26.14 5.44 -9.73
CA GLY A 427 26.22 5.29 -11.19
C GLY A 427 26.66 3.88 -11.64
N HIS A 428 26.48 3.62 -12.92
CA HIS A 428 26.93 2.40 -13.59
C HIS A 428 28.30 2.60 -14.18
N ARG A 429 29.11 1.55 -14.30
CA ARG A 429 30.39 1.62 -15.01
C ARG A 429 30.16 2.03 -16.47
N LYS A 430 30.90 3.04 -16.94
CA LYS A 430 30.74 3.63 -18.28
C LYS A 430 30.90 2.63 -19.44
N THR A 431 31.48 1.46 -19.20
CA THR A 431 31.64 0.39 -20.18
C THR A 431 30.36 -0.34 -20.56
N TYR A 432 29.28 -0.17 -19.80
CA TYR A 432 28.00 -0.80 -20.10
C TYR A 432 27.16 0.06 -21.04
N ILE A 433 26.49 -0.57 -22.02
CA ILE A 433 25.54 0.12 -22.89
C ILE A 433 24.39 0.65 -22.03
N GLY A 434 24.09 1.95 -22.15
CA GLY A 434 23.07 2.60 -21.32
C GLY A 434 23.54 3.00 -19.92
N ALA A 435 24.85 2.95 -19.63
CA ALA A 435 25.39 3.42 -18.37
C ALA A 435 25.04 4.90 -18.13
N MET A 436 24.65 5.21 -16.90
CA MET A 436 24.32 6.57 -16.47
C MET A 436 25.05 6.92 -15.16
N PRO A 437 25.37 8.20 -14.94
CA PRO A 437 25.91 8.66 -13.67
C PRO A 437 24.87 8.47 -12.56
N GLY A 438 25.36 8.37 -11.33
CA GLY A 438 24.51 8.26 -10.15
C GLY A 438 23.58 9.47 -9.99
N ARG A 439 22.45 9.28 -9.34
CA ARG A 439 21.45 10.33 -9.10
C ARG A 439 22.01 11.50 -8.33
N ILE A 440 23.05 11.31 -7.51
CA ILE A 440 23.72 12.41 -6.80
C ILE A 440 24.30 13.39 -7.82
N LEU A 441 25.17 12.92 -8.73
CA LEU A 441 25.78 13.78 -9.74
C LEU A 441 24.78 14.34 -10.76
N GLN A 442 23.77 13.54 -11.16
CA GLN A 442 22.70 14.05 -12.02
C GLN A 442 21.97 15.25 -11.41
N ASN A 443 21.73 15.21 -10.11
CA ASN A 443 21.06 16.30 -9.42
C ASN A 443 21.99 17.51 -9.18
N ILE A 444 23.29 17.28 -8.90
CA ILE A 444 24.29 18.35 -8.83
C ILE A 444 24.40 19.07 -10.20
N LYS A 445 24.43 18.34 -11.30
CA LYS A 445 24.34 18.89 -12.66
C LYS A 445 23.13 19.82 -12.83
N LYS A 446 21.94 19.39 -12.39
CA LYS A 446 20.70 20.20 -12.46
C LYS A 446 20.78 21.47 -11.62
N ALA A 447 21.43 21.41 -10.45
CA ALA A 447 21.61 22.57 -9.58
C ALA A 447 22.55 23.63 -10.16
N LYS A 448 23.44 23.27 -11.07
CA LYS A 448 24.48 24.16 -11.63
C LYS A 448 25.41 24.79 -10.60
N THR A 449 25.41 24.30 -9.36
CA THR A 449 26.28 24.72 -8.25
C THR A 449 26.73 23.52 -7.47
N SER A 450 27.96 23.55 -6.92
CA SER A 450 28.55 22.48 -6.11
C SER A 450 28.19 22.54 -4.63
N ASN A 451 27.41 23.52 -4.19
CA ASN A 451 26.99 23.70 -2.80
C ASN A 451 25.47 23.84 -2.62
N PRO A 452 24.65 23.04 -3.28
CA PRO A 452 23.20 23.10 -3.07
C PRO A 452 22.81 22.62 -1.66
N VAL A 453 21.57 22.90 -1.26
CA VAL A 453 20.88 22.16 -0.20
C VAL A 453 20.22 20.94 -0.83
N PHE A 454 20.65 19.76 -0.42
CA PHE A 454 20.24 18.49 -1.00
C PHE A 454 19.37 17.72 -0.01
N VAL A 455 18.07 17.63 -0.29
CA VAL A 455 17.11 16.91 0.55
C VAL A 455 16.98 15.46 0.09
N LEU A 456 17.37 14.55 0.96
CA LEU A 456 17.20 13.10 0.83
C LEU A 456 15.89 12.70 1.49
N ASP A 457 14.85 12.53 0.68
CA ASP A 457 13.49 12.30 1.17
C ASP A 457 13.20 10.81 1.32
N GLU A 458 12.51 10.44 2.42
CA GLU A 458 12.11 9.06 2.75
C GLU A 458 13.29 8.08 2.94
N ILE A 459 14.32 8.49 3.70
CA ILE A 459 15.50 7.64 3.99
C ILE A 459 15.13 6.36 4.76
N ASP A 460 14.02 6.37 5.48
CA ASP A 460 13.44 5.24 6.21
C ASP A 460 12.86 4.14 5.31
N LYS A 461 12.76 4.39 4.00
CA LYS A 461 12.25 3.42 3.01
C LYS A 461 13.34 2.74 2.19
N LEU A 462 14.59 2.98 2.53
CA LEU A 462 15.69 2.22 1.95
C LEU A 462 15.63 0.76 2.43
N SER A 463 15.77 -0.16 1.51
CA SER A 463 15.79 -1.59 1.81
C SER A 463 17.00 -2.26 1.19
N ILE A 464 17.61 -3.16 1.92
CA ILE A 464 18.63 -4.06 1.39
C ILE A 464 17.96 -5.02 0.41
N SER A 465 18.53 -5.17 -0.76
CA SER A 465 18.04 -6.09 -1.78
C SER A 465 19.19 -7.00 -2.28
N ASN A 466 18.84 -8.05 -3.02
CA ASN A 466 19.83 -8.93 -3.64
C ASN A 466 20.68 -8.22 -4.70
N THR A 467 20.30 -7.03 -5.14
CA THR A 467 20.99 -6.24 -6.18
C THR A 467 21.95 -5.19 -5.61
N GLY A 468 22.03 -5.04 -4.29
CA GLY A 468 22.95 -4.11 -3.63
C GLY A 468 22.40 -3.51 -2.34
N ASP A 469 23.24 -2.74 -1.67
CA ASP A 469 22.90 -1.99 -0.46
C ASP A 469 23.03 -0.46 -0.69
N PRO A 470 21.95 0.22 -1.07
CA PRO A 470 21.98 1.67 -1.25
C PRO A 470 22.38 2.44 0.01
N SER A 471 22.18 1.85 1.20
CA SER A 471 22.56 2.48 2.47
C SER A 471 24.06 2.62 2.60
N SER A 472 24.82 1.62 2.13
CA SER A 472 26.30 1.67 2.12
C SER A 472 26.80 2.78 1.20
N ALA A 473 26.22 2.97 0.03
CA ALA A 473 26.56 4.09 -0.86
C ALA A 473 26.26 5.45 -0.22
N LEU A 474 25.13 5.56 0.51
CA LEU A 474 24.79 6.78 1.23
C LEU A 474 25.72 7.08 2.42
N LEU A 475 26.28 6.06 3.07
CA LEU A 475 27.26 6.29 4.12
C LEU A 475 28.48 7.09 3.61
N GLU A 476 28.97 6.78 2.40
CA GLU A 476 30.06 7.52 1.77
C GLU A 476 29.65 8.97 1.42
N VAL A 477 28.45 9.15 0.88
CA VAL A 477 27.91 10.49 0.55
C VAL A 477 27.75 11.36 1.78
N LEU A 478 27.32 10.78 2.89
CA LEU A 478 26.94 11.48 4.12
C LEU A 478 28.08 11.60 5.14
N ASP A 479 29.17 10.89 4.94
CA ASP A 479 30.34 10.99 5.81
C ASP A 479 31.21 12.20 5.42
N PRO A 480 31.37 13.20 6.30
CA PRO A 480 32.17 14.39 6.00
C PRO A 480 33.67 14.12 5.75
N GLU A 481 34.16 12.95 6.13
CA GLU A 481 35.56 12.55 5.89
C GLU A 481 35.73 11.93 4.51
N GLN A 482 34.71 11.22 3.99
CA GLN A 482 34.76 10.49 2.73
C GLN A 482 34.14 11.30 1.57
N ASN A 483 33.15 12.14 1.82
CA ASN A 483 32.39 12.84 0.77
C ASN A 483 33.18 13.86 -0.06
N LYS A 484 34.42 14.20 0.34
CA LYS A 484 35.34 15.03 -0.45
C LYS A 484 35.80 14.35 -1.74
N GLU A 485 35.82 13.03 -1.74
CA GLU A 485 36.25 12.19 -2.85
C GLU A 485 35.16 11.17 -3.21
N PHE A 486 33.92 11.64 -3.25
CA PHE A 486 32.80 10.76 -3.63
C PHE A 486 33.03 10.15 -5.00
N HIS A 487 33.13 8.83 -5.06
CA HIS A 487 33.42 8.09 -6.27
C HIS A 487 32.14 7.64 -6.97
N ASP A 488 31.89 8.24 -8.15
CA ASP A 488 30.83 7.77 -9.03
C ASP A 488 31.44 6.85 -10.10
N ASN A 489 30.87 5.66 -10.29
CA ASN A 489 31.36 4.63 -11.20
C ASN A 489 31.33 5.04 -12.68
N PHE A 490 30.43 5.97 -13.04
CA PHE A 490 30.37 6.52 -14.39
C PHE A 490 31.43 7.60 -14.60
N LEU A 491 31.58 8.48 -13.61
CA LEU A 491 32.55 9.58 -13.69
C LEU A 491 34.00 9.09 -13.58
N GLU A 492 34.25 8.01 -12.85
CA GLU A 492 35.59 7.44 -12.57
C GLU A 492 36.59 8.42 -11.92
N LEU A 493 36.09 9.49 -11.35
CA LEU A 493 36.84 10.51 -10.61
C LEU A 493 36.12 10.87 -9.33
N GLY A 494 36.87 11.24 -8.29
CA GLY A 494 36.29 11.80 -7.09
C GLY A 494 35.63 13.17 -7.35
N TYR A 495 34.40 13.32 -6.86
CA TYR A 495 33.67 14.59 -6.87
C TYR A 495 33.51 15.11 -5.45
N ASP A 496 33.90 16.37 -5.20
CA ASP A 496 33.84 16.96 -3.86
C ASP A 496 32.40 17.38 -3.50
N LEU A 497 31.79 16.61 -2.59
CA LEU A 497 30.45 16.88 -2.01
C LEU A 497 30.55 17.59 -0.65
N SER A 498 31.74 17.91 -0.15
CA SER A 498 31.95 18.46 1.20
C SER A 498 31.30 19.82 1.43
N LYS A 499 30.89 20.52 0.38
CA LYS A 499 30.19 21.81 0.46
C LYS A 499 28.69 21.68 0.27
N VAL A 500 28.19 20.52 -0.04
CA VAL A 500 26.75 20.22 -0.14
C VAL A 500 26.16 20.17 1.27
N MET A 501 25.02 20.83 1.47
CA MET A 501 24.27 20.68 2.72
C MET A 501 23.23 19.59 2.55
N PHE A 502 23.46 18.41 3.13
CA PHE A 502 22.52 17.33 3.12
C PHE A 502 21.49 17.46 4.25
N ILE A 503 20.22 17.24 3.92
CA ILE A 503 19.10 17.15 4.88
C ILE A 503 18.35 15.85 4.60
N ALA A 504 18.19 15.00 5.58
CA ALA A 504 17.39 13.79 5.44
C ALA A 504 15.95 14.01 5.96
N THR A 505 14.99 13.26 5.39
CA THR A 505 13.64 13.18 5.96
C THR A 505 13.24 11.73 6.17
N ALA A 506 12.51 11.45 7.24
CA ALA A 506 12.01 10.12 7.57
C ALA A 506 10.59 10.18 8.16
N ASN A 507 9.83 9.12 8.02
CA ASN A 507 8.57 8.97 8.76
C ASN A 507 8.78 8.15 10.04
N ASN A 508 9.66 7.14 9.99
CA ASN A 508 9.95 6.26 11.11
C ASN A 508 11.46 6.11 11.33
N VAL A 509 11.90 6.43 12.54
CA VAL A 509 13.33 6.33 12.93
C VAL A 509 13.80 4.88 13.04
N SER A 510 12.94 3.96 13.49
CA SER A 510 13.31 2.57 13.73
C SER A 510 13.69 1.79 12.47
N SER A 511 13.23 2.24 11.30
CA SER A 511 13.54 1.65 10.00
C SER A 511 14.81 2.21 9.35
N ILE A 512 15.40 3.27 9.92
CA ILE A 512 16.70 3.80 9.45
C ILE A 512 17.81 2.90 9.95
N GLN A 513 18.73 2.52 9.05
CA GLN A 513 19.92 1.74 9.40
C GLN A 513 20.73 2.44 10.51
N PRO A 514 21.16 1.73 11.58
CA PRO A 514 21.86 2.36 12.71
C PRO A 514 23.09 3.18 12.31
N ALA A 515 23.90 2.68 11.39
CA ALA A 515 25.09 3.38 10.90
C ALA A 515 24.81 4.72 10.23
N LEU A 516 23.67 4.86 9.53
CA LEU A 516 23.21 6.14 8.97
C LEU A 516 22.68 7.06 10.07
N ARG A 517 21.92 6.51 11.02
CA ARG A 517 21.30 7.27 12.10
C ARG A 517 22.38 7.92 13.01
N ASP A 518 23.48 7.23 13.27
CA ASP A 518 24.57 7.73 14.11
C ASP A 518 25.31 8.95 13.50
N ARG A 519 25.16 9.19 12.19
CA ARG A 519 25.70 10.36 11.49
C ARG A 519 24.72 11.54 11.39
N MET A 520 23.52 11.39 11.93
CA MET A 520 22.43 12.36 11.79
C MET A 520 22.05 12.98 13.13
N GLU A 521 21.80 14.29 13.11
CA GLU A 521 21.10 14.97 14.18
C GLU A 521 19.59 14.82 13.95
N MET A 522 18.95 14.06 14.85
CA MET A 522 17.54 13.70 14.74
C MET A 522 16.66 14.82 15.31
N ILE A 523 15.82 15.44 14.47
CA ILE A 523 14.89 16.49 14.85
C ILE A 523 13.47 15.97 14.66
N GLU A 524 12.73 15.82 15.77
CA GLU A 524 11.36 15.37 15.75
C GLU A 524 10.40 16.46 15.29
N MET A 525 9.57 16.14 14.32
CA MET A 525 8.46 16.98 13.88
C MET A 525 7.14 16.34 14.32
N THR A 526 6.55 16.87 15.36
CA THR A 526 5.25 16.43 15.86
C THR A 526 4.13 16.81 14.90
N GLY A 527 2.96 16.17 15.09
CA GLY A 527 1.74 16.56 14.38
C GLY A 527 1.24 17.95 14.79
N TYR A 528 0.41 18.55 13.96
CA TYR A 528 -0.22 19.84 14.23
C TYR A 528 -1.50 19.69 15.06
N THR A 529 -1.73 20.64 15.95
CA THR A 529 -3.01 20.79 16.63
C THR A 529 -4.10 21.30 15.68
N ILE A 530 -5.37 21.21 16.08
CA ILE A 530 -6.47 21.73 15.26
C ILE A 530 -6.31 23.23 15.00
N GLU A 531 -5.92 23.98 16.03
CA GLU A 531 -5.70 25.41 15.98
C GLU A 531 -4.55 25.75 14.99
N GLU A 532 -3.45 25.02 15.08
CA GLU A 532 -2.32 25.15 14.14
C GLU A 532 -2.73 24.80 12.71
N LYS A 533 -3.49 23.72 12.52
CA LYS A 533 -4.00 23.35 11.18
C LYS A 533 -4.89 24.42 10.57
N ILE A 534 -5.75 25.06 11.40
CA ILE A 534 -6.62 26.16 10.93
C ILE A 534 -5.77 27.37 10.48
N GLU A 535 -4.77 27.75 11.28
CA GLU A 535 -3.90 28.88 10.91
C GLU A 535 -3.03 28.52 9.69
N ILE A 536 -2.48 27.31 9.59
CA ILE A 536 -1.76 26.81 8.40
C ILE A 536 -2.68 26.83 7.17
N ALA A 537 -3.92 26.35 7.33
CA ALA A 537 -4.90 26.36 6.25
C ALA A 537 -5.17 27.78 5.74
N LYS A 538 -5.34 28.74 6.65
CA LYS A 538 -5.63 30.13 6.33
C LYS A 538 -4.44 30.85 5.69
N THR A 539 -3.23 30.68 6.25
CA THR A 539 -2.04 31.43 5.82
C THR A 539 -1.32 30.83 4.62
N HIS A 540 -1.37 29.47 4.47
CA HIS A 540 -0.57 28.79 3.46
C HIS A 540 -1.42 27.97 2.47
N LEU A 541 -2.30 27.07 2.96
CA LEU A 541 -2.96 26.11 2.07
C LEU A 541 -4.00 26.79 1.18
N LEU A 542 -4.87 27.62 1.75
CA LEU A 542 -5.94 28.28 1.00
C LEU A 542 -5.39 29.22 -0.07
N PRO A 543 -4.43 30.13 0.22
CA PRO A 543 -3.84 30.98 -0.82
C PRO A 543 -3.15 30.18 -1.93
N LYS A 544 -2.44 29.11 -1.56
CA LYS A 544 -1.79 28.21 -2.51
C LYS A 544 -2.83 27.54 -3.42
N GLN A 545 -3.88 26.98 -2.85
CA GLN A 545 -4.91 26.27 -3.61
C GLN A 545 -5.72 27.23 -4.49
N LEU A 546 -6.03 28.43 -4.05
CA LEU A 546 -6.65 29.44 -4.89
C LEU A 546 -5.79 29.73 -6.13
N LYS A 547 -4.49 29.99 -5.92
CA LYS A 547 -3.54 30.27 -7.02
C LYS A 547 -3.42 29.10 -8.01
N GLU A 548 -3.29 27.88 -7.50
CA GLU A 548 -3.18 26.65 -8.32
C GLU A 548 -4.43 26.39 -9.17
N HIS A 549 -5.60 26.85 -8.74
CA HIS A 549 -6.86 26.71 -9.47
C HIS A 549 -7.27 27.98 -10.21
N GLY A 550 -6.41 28.97 -10.35
CA GLY A 550 -6.65 30.19 -11.10
C GLY A 550 -7.62 31.18 -10.43
N LEU A 551 -7.82 31.06 -9.12
CA LEU A 551 -8.68 31.93 -8.33
C LEU A 551 -7.85 32.84 -7.41
N SER A 552 -8.50 33.89 -6.90
CA SER A 552 -7.96 34.84 -5.94
C SER A 552 -8.81 34.90 -4.66
N ALA A 553 -8.33 35.57 -3.64
CA ALA A 553 -9.09 35.79 -2.41
C ALA A 553 -10.36 36.68 -2.64
N LYS A 554 -10.49 37.31 -3.81
CA LYS A 554 -11.70 38.04 -4.20
C LYS A 554 -12.78 37.13 -4.73
N ASP A 555 -12.40 35.94 -5.24
CA ASP A 555 -13.32 35.01 -5.88
C ASP A 555 -13.86 33.97 -4.89
N LEU A 556 -13.10 33.62 -3.84
CA LEU A 556 -13.56 32.69 -2.80
C LEU A 556 -12.90 32.98 -1.46
N GLN A 557 -13.70 32.97 -0.38
CA GLN A 557 -13.28 33.13 0.99
C GLN A 557 -13.79 31.98 1.86
N ILE A 558 -12.89 31.28 2.55
CA ILE A 558 -13.24 30.25 3.53
C ILE A 558 -12.93 30.80 4.94
N GLY A 559 -13.97 30.98 5.75
CA GLY A 559 -13.84 31.53 7.10
C GLY A 559 -13.22 30.56 8.10
N LYS A 560 -12.77 31.08 9.27
CA LYS A 560 -12.15 30.26 10.33
C LYS A 560 -13.08 29.13 10.81
N LYS A 561 -14.38 29.38 10.98
CA LYS A 561 -15.36 28.38 11.37
C LYS A 561 -15.49 27.26 10.34
N GLN A 562 -15.48 27.59 9.08
CA GLN A 562 -15.56 26.65 7.99
C GLN A 562 -14.28 25.81 7.88
N LEU A 563 -13.10 26.43 8.06
CA LEU A 563 -11.83 25.68 8.13
C LEU A 563 -11.84 24.72 9.33
N GLU A 564 -12.30 25.18 10.50
CA GLU A 564 -12.45 24.31 11.67
C GLU A 564 -13.36 23.09 11.39
N LYS A 565 -14.51 23.32 10.74
CA LYS A 565 -15.41 22.23 10.32
C LYS A 565 -14.70 21.25 9.36
N ILE A 566 -13.93 21.75 8.41
CA ILE A 566 -13.18 20.87 7.48
C ILE A 566 -12.13 20.06 8.26
N VAL A 567 -11.37 20.69 9.14
CA VAL A 567 -10.35 20.04 9.94
C VAL A 567 -10.97 18.95 10.83
N VAL A 568 -12.02 19.27 11.58
CA VAL A 568 -12.61 18.36 12.57
C VAL A 568 -13.47 17.27 11.93
N GLY A 569 -14.29 17.62 10.93
CA GLY A 569 -15.29 16.70 10.36
C GLY A 569 -14.78 15.85 9.20
N TYR A 570 -13.73 16.26 8.52
CA TYR A 570 -13.33 15.63 7.24
C TYR A 570 -11.86 15.21 7.17
N THR A 571 -11.04 15.53 8.20
CA THR A 571 -9.63 15.13 8.23
C THR A 571 -9.24 14.50 9.57
N ARG A 572 -8.60 13.32 9.53
CA ARG A 572 -8.03 12.64 10.70
C ARG A 572 -6.59 12.27 10.36
N GLU A 573 -5.70 13.22 10.54
CA GLU A 573 -4.27 13.09 10.21
C GLU A 573 -3.42 13.97 11.15
N SER A 574 -2.16 13.61 11.34
CA SER A 574 -1.21 14.44 12.12
C SER A 574 -0.79 15.68 11.37
N GLY A 575 -0.57 15.55 10.07
CA GLY A 575 -0.17 16.66 9.18
C GLY A 575 -1.36 17.42 8.59
N VAL A 576 -1.13 18.01 7.43
CA VAL A 576 -2.11 18.84 6.70
C VAL A 576 -2.34 18.42 5.25
N ARG A 577 -1.83 17.23 4.85
CA ARG A 577 -1.93 16.77 3.45
C ARG A 577 -3.36 16.41 3.02
N GLY A 578 -4.13 15.79 3.91
CA GLY A 578 -5.55 15.49 3.69
C GLY A 578 -6.37 16.78 3.73
N LEU A 579 -6.05 17.69 4.65
CA LEU A 579 -6.67 19.01 4.76
C LEU A 579 -6.48 19.81 3.46
N GLU A 580 -5.27 19.83 2.90
CA GLU A 580 -4.98 20.47 1.62
C GLU A 580 -5.86 19.92 0.50
N LYS A 581 -6.01 18.58 0.42
CA LYS A 581 -6.89 17.93 -0.55
C LYS A 581 -8.36 18.31 -0.39
N LYS A 582 -8.82 18.47 0.87
CA LYS A 582 -10.21 18.88 1.16
C LYS A 582 -10.47 20.33 0.79
N ILE A 583 -9.51 21.22 1.11
CA ILE A 583 -9.56 22.61 0.67
C ILE A 583 -9.55 22.70 -0.86
N ALA A 584 -8.69 21.94 -1.54
CA ALA A 584 -8.65 21.86 -2.98
C ALA A 584 -9.98 21.39 -3.61
N GLN A 585 -10.72 20.49 -2.96
CA GLN A 585 -12.05 20.08 -3.42
C GLN A 585 -13.05 21.22 -3.38
N VAL A 586 -13.05 22.01 -2.30
CA VAL A 586 -13.94 23.18 -2.14
C VAL A 586 -13.58 24.25 -3.17
N VAL A 587 -12.28 24.54 -3.33
CA VAL A 587 -11.78 25.52 -4.31
C VAL A 587 -12.14 25.12 -5.74
N ARG A 588 -11.97 23.83 -6.10
CA ARG A 588 -12.33 23.31 -7.43
C ARG A 588 -13.82 23.42 -7.72
N HIS A 589 -14.67 23.17 -6.71
CA HIS A 589 -16.12 23.32 -6.88
C HIS A 589 -16.46 24.77 -7.20
N ALA A 590 -15.92 25.73 -6.46
CA ALA A 590 -16.10 27.15 -6.74
C ALA A 590 -15.56 27.53 -8.14
N ALA A 591 -14.35 27.04 -8.50
CA ALA A 591 -13.77 27.28 -9.82
C ALA A 591 -14.65 26.74 -10.95
N LYS A 592 -15.28 25.53 -10.77
CA LYS A 592 -16.25 24.98 -11.70
C LYS A 592 -17.45 25.92 -11.85
N SER A 593 -18.08 26.35 -10.74
CA SER A 593 -19.26 27.21 -10.79
C SER A 593 -18.98 28.55 -11.47
N ILE A 594 -17.79 29.14 -11.19
CA ILE A 594 -17.36 30.37 -11.88
C ILE A 594 -17.19 30.14 -13.38
N ALA A 595 -16.53 29.05 -13.77
CA ALA A 595 -16.28 28.74 -15.18
C ALA A 595 -17.56 28.39 -15.96
N MET A 596 -18.59 27.89 -15.27
CA MET A 596 -19.92 27.57 -15.85
C MET A 596 -20.92 28.72 -15.71
N GLU A 597 -20.52 29.87 -15.15
CA GLU A 597 -21.38 31.00 -14.83
C GLU A 597 -22.58 30.64 -13.93
N GLU A 598 -22.39 29.57 -13.10
CA GLU A 598 -23.38 29.14 -12.11
C GLU A 598 -23.30 30.02 -10.85
N PRO A 599 -24.43 30.26 -10.14
CA PRO A 599 -24.41 31.00 -8.89
C PRO A 599 -23.58 30.25 -7.83
N TYR A 600 -22.72 30.99 -7.14
CA TYR A 600 -21.90 30.46 -6.02
C TYR A 600 -21.76 31.47 -4.90
N ASN A 601 -21.41 31.03 -3.71
CA ASN A 601 -21.21 31.89 -2.55
C ASN A 601 -19.75 32.34 -2.45
N LEU A 602 -19.51 33.65 -2.53
CA LEU A 602 -18.18 34.24 -2.32
C LEU A 602 -17.58 33.86 -0.96
N LYS A 603 -18.42 33.86 0.09
CA LYS A 603 -18.07 33.37 1.42
C LYS A 603 -18.65 31.99 1.58
N THR A 604 -17.82 30.99 1.64
CA THR A 604 -18.21 29.59 1.81
C THR A 604 -19.07 29.43 3.07
N THR A 605 -20.23 28.83 2.94
CA THR A 605 -21.14 28.50 4.04
C THR A 605 -20.94 27.05 4.51
N ASP A 606 -21.58 26.68 5.59
CA ASP A 606 -21.60 25.33 6.08
C ASP A 606 -22.30 24.36 5.12
N GLU A 607 -23.32 24.86 4.42
CA GLU A 607 -24.07 24.13 3.41
C GLU A 607 -23.23 23.85 2.16
N ASP A 608 -22.40 24.81 1.74
CA ASP A 608 -21.46 24.62 0.63
C ASP A 608 -20.45 23.52 0.96
N ILE A 609 -19.94 23.49 2.19
CA ILE A 609 -19.03 22.44 2.63
C ILE A 609 -19.73 21.08 2.60
N LEU A 610 -20.95 21.00 3.10
CA LEU A 610 -21.73 19.77 3.09
C LEU A 610 -22.06 19.29 1.69
N ALA A 611 -22.40 20.18 0.79
CA ALA A 611 -22.68 19.87 -0.62
C ALA A 611 -21.45 19.28 -1.32
N VAL A 612 -20.25 19.86 -1.08
CA VAL A 612 -19.01 19.46 -1.75
C VAL A 612 -18.37 18.24 -1.10
N LEU A 613 -18.24 18.24 0.22
CA LEU A 613 -17.53 17.21 0.98
C LEU A 613 -18.46 16.10 1.49
N LYS A 614 -19.78 16.25 1.32
CA LYS A 614 -20.86 15.37 1.82
C LYS A 614 -20.93 15.37 3.36
N SER A 615 -21.63 14.43 3.93
CA SER A 615 -21.76 14.31 5.39
C SER A 615 -20.40 14.13 6.04
N PRO A 616 -20.12 14.81 7.15
CA PRO A 616 -18.89 14.60 7.90
C PRO A 616 -18.78 13.13 8.31
N ARG A 617 -17.61 12.56 8.11
CA ARG A 617 -17.34 11.14 8.45
C ARG A 617 -17.02 10.95 9.93
N MET A 618 -16.82 12.04 10.65
CA MET A 618 -16.39 12.06 12.03
C MET A 618 -17.34 12.96 12.79
N GLU A 619 -18.12 12.37 13.69
CA GLU A 619 -18.80 13.11 14.74
C GLU A 619 -17.82 13.40 15.86
N ARG A 620 -17.99 14.53 16.56
CA ARG A 620 -17.21 14.79 17.77
C ARG A 620 -17.61 13.76 18.82
N ASP A 621 -16.63 13.07 19.37
CA ASP A 621 -16.83 12.29 20.58
C ASP A 621 -17.33 13.26 21.65
N LYS A 622 -18.58 13.08 22.03
CA LYS A 622 -19.17 13.86 23.12
C LYS A 622 -18.87 13.14 24.41
N TYR A 623 -18.48 13.92 25.40
CA TYR A 623 -18.37 13.42 26.78
C TYR A 623 -19.75 12.88 27.22
N GLU A 624 -19.80 11.59 27.56
CA GLU A 624 -21.01 10.96 28.02
C GLU A 624 -21.27 11.31 29.49
N SER A 625 -22.54 11.22 29.87
CA SER A 625 -22.98 11.47 31.26
C SER A 625 -22.41 10.40 32.22
N ASN A 626 -21.99 10.82 33.41
CA ASN A 626 -21.48 9.94 34.49
C ASN A 626 -22.56 9.34 35.36
N GLU A 627 -23.81 9.26 34.92
CA GLU A 627 -24.94 8.71 35.67
C GLU A 627 -24.90 7.20 35.83
N VAL A 628 -24.05 6.52 35.07
CA VAL A 628 -23.85 5.06 35.04
C VAL A 628 -22.49 4.71 35.66
N ALA A 629 -22.45 3.62 36.46
CA ALA A 629 -21.18 3.12 37.00
C ALA A 629 -20.31 2.51 35.93
N GLY A 630 -18.99 2.63 36.10
CA GLY A 630 -18.02 1.93 35.26
C GLY A 630 -17.67 2.61 33.93
N VAL A 631 -18.10 3.85 33.73
CA VAL A 631 -17.71 4.60 32.51
C VAL A 631 -16.68 5.66 32.87
N VAL A 632 -15.46 5.54 32.30
CA VAL A 632 -14.33 6.46 32.53
C VAL A 632 -13.82 6.99 31.22
N THR A 633 -13.44 8.27 31.21
CA THR A 633 -12.76 8.86 30.09
C THR A 633 -11.23 8.76 30.25
N GLY A 634 -10.61 7.97 29.41
CA GLY A 634 -9.17 7.93 29.25
C GLY A 634 -8.69 8.85 28.13
N LEU A 635 -7.38 9.08 28.05
CA LEU A 635 -6.74 9.85 27.00
C LEU A 635 -5.79 8.96 26.21
N ALA A 636 -5.98 8.91 24.90
CA ALA A 636 -5.15 8.16 23.97
C ALA A 636 -4.33 9.09 23.10
N TRP A 637 -3.18 8.59 22.67
CA TRP A 637 -2.37 9.17 21.60
C TRP A 637 -2.30 8.21 20.44
N THR A 638 -2.50 8.72 19.23
CA THR A 638 -2.43 7.98 17.98
C THR A 638 -1.52 8.69 16.99
N SER A 639 -1.14 8.00 15.93
CA SER A 639 -0.37 8.60 14.83
C SER A 639 -1.05 9.81 14.17
N VAL A 640 -2.33 10.04 14.44
CA VAL A 640 -3.13 11.15 13.90
C VAL A 640 -3.43 12.25 14.93
N GLY A 641 -2.93 12.11 16.16
CA GLY A 641 -3.08 13.07 17.25
C GLY A 641 -3.68 12.44 18.50
N GLY A 642 -4.04 13.29 19.48
CA GLY A 642 -4.71 12.86 20.70
C GLY A 642 -6.21 12.63 20.49
N ASP A 643 -6.76 11.67 21.22
CA ASP A 643 -8.17 11.31 21.21
C ASP A 643 -8.66 11.00 22.64
N ILE A 644 -9.97 11.10 22.87
CA ILE A 644 -10.58 10.60 24.10
C ILE A 644 -10.95 9.12 23.92
N LEU A 645 -10.87 8.38 24.99
CA LEU A 645 -11.14 6.96 25.01
C LEU A 645 -12.15 6.66 26.12
N PHE A 646 -13.34 6.22 25.77
CA PHE A 646 -14.29 5.72 26.74
C PHE A 646 -13.91 4.29 27.15
N ILE A 647 -13.87 4.06 28.45
CA ILE A 647 -13.62 2.74 29.03
C ILE A 647 -14.85 2.39 29.83
N GLU A 648 -15.52 1.33 29.47
CA GLU A 648 -16.73 0.83 30.08
C GLU A 648 -16.45 -0.48 30.80
N SER A 649 -16.89 -0.62 32.01
CA SER A 649 -16.87 -1.89 32.72
C SER A 649 -18.26 -2.26 33.22
N LEU A 650 -18.58 -3.54 33.21
CA LEU A 650 -19.83 -4.10 33.62
C LEU A 650 -19.59 -5.33 34.49
N VAL A 651 -20.27 -5.36 35.63
CA VAL A 651 -20.26 -6.51 36.56
C VAL A 651 -21.52 -7.34 36.37
N SER A 652 -21.35 -8.65 36.21
CA SER A 652 -22.43 -9.64 36.06
C SER A 652 -22.19 -10.84 36.99
N LYS A 653 -23.25 -11.55 37.42
CA LYS A 653 -23.09 -12.80 38.18
C LYS A 653 -22.24 -13.82 37.41
N GLY A 654 -21.30 -14.46 38.08
CA GLY A 654 -20.39 -15.42 37.44
C GLY A 654 -19.38 -16.04 38.37
N LYS A 655 -18.23 -16.43 37.88
CA LYS A 655 -17.16 -17.18 38.59
C LYS A 655 -15.87 -16.35 38.72
N GLY A 656 -15.96 -15.03 38.79
CA GLY A 656 -14.79 -14.16 38.87
C GLY A 656 -13.96 -14.05 37.58
N THR A 657 -14.55 -14.36 36.44
CA THR A 657 -13.84 -14.28 35.15
C THR A 657 -13.82 -12.85 34.61
N MET A 658 -12.73 -12.50 33.94
CA MET A 658 -12.56 -11.23 33.22
C MET A 658 -12.68 -11.41 31.72
N THR A 659 -13.49 -10.58 31.08
CA THR A 659 -13.62 -10.55 29.61
C THR A 659 -13.25 -9.17 29.10
N MET A 660 -12.53 -9.12 27.99
CA MET A 660 -12.08 -7.88 27.38
C MET A 660 -12.51 -7.82 25.91
N THR A 661 -13.07 -6.69 25.50
CA THR A 661 -13.47 -6.44 24.11
C THR A 661 -13.08 -5.02 23.67
N GLY A 662 -12.99 -4.77 22.35
CA GLY A 662 -12.63 -3.46 21.80
C GLY A 662 -11.33 -3.45 20.98
N ASN A 663 -10.89 -4.61 20.47
CA ASN A 663 -9.66 -4.77 19.69
C ASN A 663 -8.39 -4.28 20.43
N LEU A 664 -8.24 -4.78 21.67
CA LEU A 664 -7.12 -4.43 22.55
C LEU A 664 -5.88 -5.23 22.21
N GLY A 665 -4.72 -4.57 22.09
CA GLY A 665 -3.41 -5.19 21.93
C GLY A 665 -2.92 -5.87 23.21
N THR A 666 -1.77 -6.51 23.12
CA THR A 666 -1.19 -7.33 24.21
C THR A 666 -0.87 -6.51 25.46
N VAL A 667 -0.20 -5.36 25.28
CA VAL A 667 0.19 -4.47 26.39
C VAL A 667 -1.03 -3.91 27.13
N MET A 668 -2.07 -3.55 26.37
CA MET A 668 -3.30 -3.05 26.98
C MET A 668 -4.04 -4.13 27.78
N LYS A 669 -4.06 -5.39 27.30
CA LYS A 669 -4.63 -6.53 28.03
C LYS A 669 -3.86 -6.84 29.32
N GLU A 670 -2.53 -6.78 29.28
CA GLU A 670 -1.70 -6.91 30.49
C GLU A 670 -2.02 -5.81 31.50
N SER A 671 -2.18 -4.56 31.04
CA SER A 671 -2.54 -3.43 31.90
C SER A 671 -3.89 -3.63 32.61
N VAL A 672 -4.90 -4.19 31.90
CA VAL A 672 -6.19 -4.56 32.52
C VAL A 672 -6.00 -5.65 33.59
N THR A 673 -5.17 -6.63 33.30
CA THR A 673 -4.88 -7.73 34.24
C THR A 673 -4.21 -7.20 35.51
N ILE A 674 -3.20 -6.33 35.35
CA ILE A 674 -2.53 -5.65 36.47
C ILE A 674 -3.53 -4.85 37.32
N ALA A 675 -4.45 -4.13 36.66
CA ALA A 675 -5.48 -3.35 37.32
C ALA A 675 -6.43 -4.22 38.15
N LEU A 676 -6.86 -5.38 37.62
CA LEU A 676 -7.73 -6.30 38.36
C LEU A 676 -7.02 -6.95 39.55
N GLU A 677 -5.76 -7.35 39.37
CA GLU A 677 -4.98 -7.93 40.47
C GLU A 677 -4.72 -6.91 41.61
N TYR A 678 -4.50 -5.63 41.24
CA TYR A 678 -4.44 -4.56 42.25
C TYR A 678 -5.75 -4.44 43.03
N ILE A 679 -6.90 -4.50 42.35
CA ILE A 679 -8.22 -4.45 43.00
C ILE A 679 -8.40 -5.65 43.96
N ARG A 680 -8.01 -6.86 43.51
CA ARG A 680 -8.09 -8.07 44.34
C ARG A 680 -7.24 -7.95 45.62
N ALA A 681 -6.02 -7.45 45.46
CA ALA A 681 -5.07 -7.29 46.55
C ALA A 681 -5.50 -6.22 47.57
N ASN A 682 -6.27 -5.21 47.15
CA ASN A 682 -6.68 -4.06 48.01
C ASN A 682 -8.21 -3.96 48.14
N ALA A 683 -8.93 -5.07 47.98
CA ALA A 683 -10.40 -5.05 47.90
C ALA A 683 -11.07 -4.39 49.15
N GLU A 684 -10.59 -4.74 50.34
CA GLU A 684 -11.13 -4.19 51.62
C GLU A 684 -10.92 -2.68 51.73
N ASP A 685 -9.71 -2.20 51.43
CA ASP A 685 -9.36 -0.77 51.43
C ASP A 685 -10.17 0.03 50.37
N LEU A 686 -10.58 -0.62 49.29
CA LEU A 686 -11.42 -0.05 48.23
C LEU A 686 -12.91 -0.12 48.55
N GLY A 687 -13.28 -0.71 49.70
CA GLY A 687 -14.68 -0.91 50.07
C GLY A 687 -15.40 -1.96 49.22
N ILE A 688 -14.67 -2.89 48.65
CA ILE A 688 -15.20 -3.97 47.81
C ILE A 688 -15.15 -5.28 48.62
N ASN A 689 -16.29 -5.92 48.78
CA ASN A 689 -16.32 -7.25 49.41
C ASN A 689 -15.57 -8.27 48.50
N PRO A 690 -14.53 -8.97 49.00
CA PRO A 690 -13.77 -9.96 48.24
C PRO A 690 -14.64 -11.05 47.60
N GLU A 691 -15.75 -11.42 48.23
CA GLU A 691 -16.67 -12.42 47.66
C GLU A 691 -17.31 -11.97 46.35
N ILE A 692 -17.48 -10.65 46.14
CA ILE A 692 -18.03 -10.10 44.89
C ILE A 692 -17.08 -10.41 43.75
N LEU A 693 -15.78 -10.27 43.97
CA LEU A 693 -14.74 -10.53 42.96
C LEU A 693 -14.70 -12.00 42.53
N ASN A 694 -15.09 -12.93 43.42
CA ASN A 694 -15.11 -14.36 43.13
C ASN A 694 -16.43 -14.83 42.50
N ASN A 695 -17.55 -14.15 42.83
CA ASN A 695 -18.90 -14.54 42.42
C ASN A 695 -19.49 -13.69 41.30
N HIS A 696 -18.69 -12.76 40.73
CA HIS A 696 -19.12 -11.91 39.62
C HIS A 696 -18.03 -11.83 38.57
N ASN A 697 -18.43 -11.88 37.33
CA ASN A 697 -17.55 -11.65 36.18
C ASN A 697 -17.50 -10.14 35.92
N ILE A 698 -16.35 -9.67 35.45
CA ILE A 698 -16.19 -8.30 34.96
C ILE A 698 -15.90 -8.31 33.47
N HIS A 699 -16.64 -7.48 32.75
CA HIS A 699 -16.40 -7.25 31.32
C HIS A 699 -15.93 -5.83 31.14
N ILE A 700 -14.79 -5.65 30.48
CA ILE A 700 -14.26 -4.35 30.09
C ILE A 700 -14.40 -4.22 28.60
N HIS A 701 -15.01 -3.13 28.18
CA HIS A 701 -15.19 -2.78 26.79
C HIS A 701 -14.58 -1.41 26.51
N VAL A 702 -13.84 -1.32 25.40
CA VAL A 702 -13.37 -0.04 24.88
C VAL A 702 -13.98 0.13 23.49
N PRO A 703 -14.98 1.03 23.33
CA PRO A 703 -15.70 1.26 22.09
C PRO A 703 -14.78 1.52 20.88
N GLU A 704 -15.36 1.52 19.68
CA GLU A 704 -14.64 1.61 18.40
C GLU A 704 -13.70 0.42 18.11
N GLY A 705 -14.22 -0.80 18.14
CA GLY A 705 -13.47 -2.03 17.89
C GLY A 705 -12.79 -2.15 16.51
N ALA A 706 -13.17 -1.31 15.56
CA ALA A 706 -12.51 -1.24 14.24
C ALA A 706 -11.08 -0.67 14.31
N THR A 707 -10.78 0.13 15.34
CA THR A 707 -9.46 0.73 15.54
C THR A 707 -8.66 -0.07 16.55
N PRO A 708 -7.49 -0.66 16.20
CA PRO A 708 -6.62 -1.30 17.17
C PRO A 708 -6.15 -0.32 18.24
N LYS A 709 -6.19 -0.75 19.51
CA LYS A 709 -5.76 0.04 20.65
C LYS A 709 -4.73 -0.75 21.45
N ASP A 710 -3.56 -0.16 21.69
CA ASP A 710 -2.52 -0.78 22.50
C ASP A 710 -1.77 0.26 23.34
N GLY A 711 -1.13 -0.21 24.39
CA GLY A 711 -0.31 0.61 25.28
C GLY A 711 -0.77 0.61 26.74
N PRO A 712 0.13 0.90 27.68
CA PRO A 712 -0.13 0.80 29.13
C PRO A 712 -0.84 2.04 29.71
N SER A 713 -0.95 3.13 28.93
CA SER A 713 -1.37 4.47 29.41
C SER A 713 -2.82 4.59 29.86
N ALA A 714 -3.65 3.58 29.61
CA ALA A 714 -5.04 3.52 30.08
C ALA A 714 -5.21 2.79 31.42
N GLY A 715 -4.13 2.31 32.05
CA GLY A 715 -4.18 1.47 33.26
C GLY A 715 -4.95 2.09 34.42
N ILE A 716 -4.67 3.36 34.73
CA ILE A 716 -5.40 4.06 35.82
C ILE A 716 -6.87 4.25 35.48
N ALA A 717 -7.22 4.49 34.22
CA ALA A 717 -8.60 4.65 33.78
C ALA A 717 -9.38 3.34 33.84
N MET A 718 -8.76 2.22 33.44
CA MET A 718 -9.33 0.88 33.51
C MET A 718 -9.58 0.46 34.94
N LEU A 719 -8.64 0.69 35.86
CA LEU A 719 -8.82 0.41 37.27
C LEU A 719 -9.94 1.25 37.85
N THR A 720 -9.97 2.55 37.57
CA THR A 720 -11.02 3.47 38.07
C THR A 720 -12.41 3.04 37.57
N SER A 721 -12.50 2.61 36.28
CA SER A 721 -13.75 2.06 35.71
C SER A 721 -14.20 0.81 36.48
N MET A 722 -13.33 -0.14 36.75
CA MET A 722 -13.67 -1.35 37.49
C MET A 722 -14.08 -1.07 38.93
N VAL A 723 -13.34 -0.20 39.62
CA VAL A 723 -13.70 0.18 41.02
C VAL A 723 -15.08 0.84 41.05
N SER A 724 -15.37 1.79 40.15
CA SER A 724 -16.68 2.39 40.01
C SER A 724 -17.78 1.35 39.78
N SER A 725 -17.55 0.34 38.94
CA SER A 725 -18.49 -0.74 38.67
C SER A 725 -18.73 -1.63 39.87
N PHE A 726 -17.70 -1.95 40.66
CA PHE A 726 -17.86 -2.76 41.89
C PHE A 726 -18.48 -1.99 43.02
N THR A 727 -18.11 -0.72 43.18
CA THR A 727 -18.63 0.12 44.29
C THR A 727 -19.93 0.83 43.94
N GLN A 728 -20.37 0.84 42.69
CA GLN A 728 -21.54 1.56 42.15
C GLN A 728 -21.52 3.07 42.44
N LYS A 729 -20.31 3.62 42.61
CA LYS A 729 -20.10 5.06 42.82
C LYS A 729 -19.89 5.82 41.53
N ARG A 730 -20.37 7.07 41.52
CA ARG A 730 -20.21 7.95 40.35
C ARG A 730 -18.78 8.42 40.18
N ILE A 731 -18.38 8.53 38.93
CA ILE A 731 -17.14 9.20 38.54
C ILE A 731 -17.41 10.70 38.38
N LYS A 732 -16.49 11.54 38.77
CA LYS A 732 -16.58 13.00 38.63
C LYS A 732 -16.82 13.41 37.17
N LYS A 733 -17.68 14.43 36.96
CA LYS A 733 -17.97 14.96 35.62
C LYS A 733 -16.76 15.72 35.04
N ASN A 734 -16.63 15.69 33.74
CA ASN A 734 -15.61 16.43 32.98
C ASN A 734 -14.16 16.16 33.45
N ILE A 735 -13.89 14.93 33.89
CA ILE A 735 -12.57 14.46 34.26
C ILE A 735 -12.10 13.41 33.27
N ALA A 736 -10.84 13.47 32.92
CA ALA A 736 -10.16 12.42 32.16
C ALA A 736 -8.85 12.05 32.84
N MET A 737 -8.31 10.89 32.49
CA MET A 737 -7.08 10.43 33.10
C MET A 737 -6.19 9.65 32.13
N THR A 738 -4.88 9.70 32.39
CA THR A 738 -3.89 8.90 31.67
C THR A 738 -2.72 8.58 32.59
N GLY A 739 -2.29 7.34 32.58
CA GLY A 739 -1.17 6.86 33.39
C GLY A 739 -1.07 5.33 33.32
N GLU A 740 0.13 4.83 33.41
CA GLU A 740 0.41 3.41 33.59
C GLU A 740 0.33 3.05 35.08
N ILE A 741 -0.11 1.86 35.39
CA ILE A 741 -0.20 1.37 36.75
C ILE A 741 0.72 0.18 36.98
N THR A 742 1.34 0.12 38.14
CA THR A 742 2.08 -1.07 38.62
C THR A 742 1.22 -1.93 39.56
N LEU A 743 1.61 -3.19 39.75
CA LEU A 743 0.95 -4.11 40.73
C LEU A 743 0.89 -3.55 42.15
N ARG A 744 1.77 -2.61 42.53
CA ARG A 744 1.81 -1.97 43.84
C ARG A 744 1.05 -0.64 43.87
N GLY A 745 0.32 -0.31 42.80
CA GLY A 745 -0.49 0.92 42.72
C GLY A 745 0.32 2.20 42.47
N LYS A 746 1.60 2.14 42.10
CA LYS A 746 2.35 3.32 41.65
C LYS A 746 1.87 3.70 40.26
N VAL A 747 1.68 5.00 40.01
CA VAL A 747 1.36 5.57 38.71
C VAL A 747 2.65 5.98 38.03
N LEU A 748 2.86 5.52 36.79
CA LEU A 748 4.05 5.80 36.00
C LEU A 748 3.75 6.82 34.89
N PRO A 749 4.78 7.58 34.44
CA PRO A 749 4.62 8.57 33.39
C PRO A 749 4.35 7.91 32.04
N VAL A 750 3.66 8.65 31.16
CA VAL A 750 3.25 8.20 29.84
C VAL A 750 3.56 9.24 28.79
N GLY A 751 3.74 8.80 27.52
CA GLY A 751 4.05 9.71 26.41
C GLY A 751 2.80 10.32 25.75
N GLY A 752 3.06 11.26 24.80
CA GLY A 752 2.03 11.93 24.00
C GLY A 752 1.16 12.88 24.84
N ILE A 753 1.71 13.50 25.86
CA ILE A 753 0.95 14.34 26.82
C ILE A 753 0.34 15.54 26.12
N LYS A 754 1.08 16.26 25.29
CA LYS A 754 0.57 17.43 24.56
C LYS A 754 -0.70 17.10 23.76
N GLU A 755 -0.65 16.02 22.98
CA GLU A 755 -1.77 15.59 22.14
C GLU A 755 -2.98 15.15 23.00
N LYS A 756 -2.74 14.42 24.06
CA LYS A 756 -3.76 13.98 25.04
C LYS A 756 -4.48 15.17 25.69
N ILE A 757 -3.74 16.17 26.14
CA ILE A 757 -4.29 17.37 26.76
C ILE A 757 -5.14 18.16 25.78
N LEU A 758 -4.69 18.33 24.55
CA LEU A 758 -5.45 19.00 23.51
C LEU A 758 -6.72 18.25 23.13
N ALA A 759 -6.70 16.91 23.15
CA ALA A 759 -7.90 16.10 22.96
C ALA A 759 -8.90 16.32 24.10
N ALA A 760 -8.44 16.30 25.35
CA ALA A 760 -9.26 16.57 26.53
C ALA A 760 -9.92 17.96 26.46
N LYS A 761 -9.17 19.00 26.08
CA LYS A 761 -9.71 20.36 25.90
C LYS A 761 -10.79 20.43 24.84
N ARG A 762 -10.59 19.75 23.70
CA ARG A 762 -11.60 19.66 22.60
C ARG A 762 -12.89 18.98 23.05
N ALA A 763 -12.76 17.97 23.92
CA ALA A 763 -13.91 17.24 24.49
C ALA A 763 -14.60 17.99 25.66
N ASN A 764 -14.22 19.26 25.94
CA ASN A 764 -14.70 20.05 27.05
C ASN A 764 -14.44 19.42 28.44
N ILE A 765 -13.44 18.59 28.57
CA ILE A 765 -12.93 18.09 29.84
C ILE A 765 -12.22 19.23 30.55
N LYS A 766 -12.42 19.35 31.83
CA LYS A 766 -11.86 20.44 32.65
C LYS A 766 -10.77 19.99 33.59
N GLU A 767 -10.84 18.73 34.03
CA GLU A 767 -9.90 18.17 34.97
C GLU A 767 -9.19 16.97 34.40
N ILE A 768 -7.91 16.90 34.64
CA ILE A 768 -7.05 15.83 34.06
C ILE A 768 -6.18 15.25 35.18
N ILE A 769 -6.24 13.94 35.36
CA ILE A 769 -5.37 13.20 36.26
C ILE A 769 -4.22 12.59 35.47
N LEU A 770 -3.00 12.81 35.92
CA LEU A 770 -1.77 12.28 35.27
C LEU A 770 -0.66 12.07 36.31
N CYS A 771 0.32 11.27 35.93
CA CYS A 771 1.49 11.00 36.76
C CYS A 771 2.21 12.30 37.14
N LYS A 772 2.72 12.41 38.35
CA LYS A 772 3.50 13.55 38.84
C LYS A 772 4.73 13.84 38.00
N GLU A 773 5.36 12.81 37.45
CA GLU A 773 6.52 12.96 36.59
C GLU A 773 6.20 13.61 35.23
N ASN A 774 4.94 13.52 34.75
CA ASN A 774 4.48 14.21 33.54
C ASN A 774 4.25 15.73 33.74
N LYS A 775 4.50 16.28 34.93
CA LYS A 775 4.42 17.73 35.16
C LYS A 775 5.33 18.49 34.20
N ARG A 776 6.52 17.97 33.90
CA ARG A 776 7.48 18.56 32.96
C ARG A 776 6.89 18.72 31.56
N ASP A 777 6.19 17.68 31.08
CA ASP A 777 5.55 17.71 29.75
C ASP A 777 4.46 18.79 29.67
N ILE A 778 3.75 19.06 30.80
CA ILE A 778 2.74 20.13 30.86
C ILE A 778 3.39 21.51 30.84
N GLU A 779 4.53 21.71 31.53
CA GLU A 779 5.26 22.95 31.56
C GLU A 779 5.81 23.36 30.19
N GLU A 780 6.06 22.39 29.29
CA GLU A 780 6.49 22.62 27.91
C GLU A 780 5.33 23.02 26.98
N ILE A 781 4.07 22.84 27.39
CA ILE A 781 2.90 23.21 26.60
C ILE A 781 2.62 24.71 26.71
N LYS A 782 2.39 25.39 25.57
CA LYS A 782 2.03 26.81 25.55
C LYS A 782 0.81 27.10 26.46
N ALA A 783 0.90 28.12 27.29
CA ALA A 783 -0.14 28.49 28.27
C ALA A 783 -1.55 28.62 27.64
N SER A 784 -1.65 29.17 26.42
CA SER A 784 -2.92 29.27 25.68
C SER A 784 -3.62 27.94 25.41
N TYR A 785 -2.86 26.85 25.35
CA TYR A 785 -3.44 25.50 25.12
C TYR A 785 -3.94 24.83 26.38
N ILE A 786 -3.42 25.19 27.54
CA ILE A 786 -3.78 24.62 28.85
C ILE A 786 -4.74 25.50 29.63
N GLU A 787 -5.01 26.72 29.19
CA GLU A 787 -5.94 27.65 29.83
C GLU A 787 -7.34 27.03 30.03
N GLY A 788 -7.85 27.08 31.24
CA GLY A 788 -9.16 26.52 31.63
C GLY A 788 -9.12 25.03 31.99
N LEU A 789 -7.94 24.39 32.02
CA LEU A 789 -7.72 23.02 32.47
C LEU A 789 -7.13 23.00 33.90
N THR A 790 -7.56 22.05 34.69
CA THR A 790 -7.00 21.76 36.02
C THR A 790 -6.27 20.43 35.97
N PHE A 791 -5.02 20.39 36.41
CA PHE A 791 -4.21 19.20 36.42
C PHE A 791 -4.04 18.65 37.84
N HIS A 792 -4.31 17.36 38.00
CA HIS A 792 -4.10 16.61 39.25
C HIS A 792 -2.91 15.67 39.03
N TYR A 793 -1.80 15.98 39.71
CA TYR A 793 -0.59 15.19 39.64
C TYR A 793 -0.57 14.16 40.75
N VAL A 794 -0.54 12.88 40.40
CA VAL A 794 -0.65 11.74 41.31
C VAL A 794 0.55 10.83 41.24
N ASP A 795 0.89 10.17 42.31
CA ASP A 795 1.93 9.18 42.48
C ASP A 795 1.37 7.76 42.68
N ARG A 796 0.18 7.69 43.30
CA ARG A 796 -0.45 6.42 43.66
C ARG A 796 -1.91 6.34 43.17
N MET A 797 -2.35 5.11 42.95
CA MET A 797 -3.69 4.83 42.51
C MET A 797 -4.77 5.26 43.54
N SER A 798 -4.48 5.20 44.83
CA SER A 798 -5.36 5.71 45.88
C SER A 798 -5.71 7.20 45.69
N GLU A 799 -4.74 8.01 45.26
CA GLU A 799 -4.95 9.42 44.95
C GLU A 799 -5.86 9.61 43.71
N VAL A 800 -5.67 8.78 42.72
CA VAL A 800 -6.51 8.79 41.51
C VAL A 800 -7.96 8.52 41.87
N LEU A 801 -8.21 7.48 42.66
CA LEU A 801 -9.56 7.10 43.08
C LEU A 801 -10.22 8.17 43.95
N ALA A 802 -9.48 8.77 44.88
CA ALA A 802 -9.96 9.84 45.74
C ALA A 802 -10.40 11.10 44.97
N ILE A 803 -9.71 11.39 43.84
CA ILE A 803 -10.05 12.53 42.97
C ILE A 803 -11.17 12.18 42.01
N ALA A 804 -11.15 10.97 41.43
CA ALA A 804 -12.02 10.58 40.33
C ALA A 804 -13.39 10.06 40.78
N ILE A 805 -13.46 9.32 41.88
CA ILE A 805 -14.71 8.70 42.39
C ILE A 805 -15.33 9.61 43.44
N THR A 806 -16.64 9.83 43.34
CA THR A 806 -17.41 10.62 44.30
C THR A 806 -18.09 9.71 45.32
N ASP A 807 -18.50 10.28 46.44
CA ASP A 807 -19.28 9.54 47.47
C ASP A 807 -20.72 9.25 47.05
N GLN A 808 -21.17 9.79 45.91
CA GLN A 808 -22.53 9.63 45.42
C GLN A 808 -22.70 8.33 44.64
N ASP A 809 -23.76 7.59 44.96
CA ASP A 809 -24.14 6.43 44.19
C ASP A 809 -24.69 6.82 42.81
N VAL A 810 -24.58 5.90 41.85
CA VAL A 810 -25.20 6.07 40.52
C VAL A 810 -26.72 6.08 40.61
N LYS A 811 -27.41 6.50 39.54
CA LYS A 811 -28.87 6.69 39.54
C LYS A 811 -29.69 5.42 39.90
N ASN A 812 -29.18 4.25 39.52
CA ASN A 812 -29.76 2.95 39.80
C ASN A 812 -28.66 1.98 40.25
N PRO A 813 -28.21 2.03 41.53
CA PRO A 813 -27.13 1.20 42.01
C PRO A 813 -27.54 -0.27 42.07
N LYS A 814 -26.70 -1.15 41.59
CA LYS A 814 -26.87 -2.61 41.67
C LYS A 814 -26.39 -3.07 43.03
N ASN A 815 -27.26 -3.72 43.79
CA ASN A 815 -26.89 -4.36 45.06
C ASN A 815 -26.23 -5.71 44.78
N PHE A 816 -24.93 -5.81 45.00
CA PHE A 816 -24.17 -7.07 44.92
C PHE A 816 -24.20 -7.81 46.28
N THR A 817 -25.41 -7.99 46.88
CA THR A 817 -25.54 -8.77 48.11
C THR A 817 -25.28 -10.25 47.82
N SER A 818 -24.44 -10.86 48.63
CA SER A 818 -24.26 -12.32 48.66
C SER A 818 -25.58 -12.99 48.98
N THR A 819 -26.26 -13.52 47.98
CA THR A 819 -27.31 -14.54 48.27
C THR A 819 -26.54 -15.76 48.78
N LYS A 820 -26.57 -15.97 50.10
CA LYS A 820 -26.27 -17.28 50.69
C LYS A 820 -27.11 -18.30 49.94
N VAL A 821 -26.51 -19.17 49.17
CA VAL A 821 -27.08 -20.42 48.68
C VAL A 821 -26.77 -21.47 49.70
#